data_83d09eb9489506a2cc24068a322715ea
#
_entry.id   83d09eb9489506a2cc24068a322715ea
#
_cell.length_a   1.000
_cell.length_b   1.000
_cell.length_c   1.000
_cell.angle_alpha   90.00
_cell.angle_beta   90.00
_cell.angle_gamma   90.00
#
_symmetry.space_group_name_H-M   'P 1'
#
loop_
_entity.id
_entity.type
_entity.pdbx_description
1 polymer ?
#
loop_
_entity_poly.entity_id
_entity_poly.type
_entity_poly.pdbx_seq_one_letter_code
_entity_poly.pdbx_strand_id
1 'polypeptide(L)'
;GTLANLNPGIDSASSTTAAPGHTYRITVDGRFSNEARVTVERDSGTGFVVLPGLNAVNVLAAVNSQAPLPSDFYLSLTGSTGGSTNIHELDDLQVCATDINPIGQQIDHFEFSYSGTALTCNPQPVTIRACLSSSCSSLYTNPVSVTLSPASYWTATPPATVSGSTITFSGGSALAQLRVPTAGSVALAAQSSVPTTKPNSQTVCSTAGCQINYADSGLLLQVPNLLAAKPTPATISAVRKSDDALQCVPAFANVDRVVQFTSAYADPATGSQLVVVNGSNVGAVATSINLSFDSTGTAPLLVRYDDAGLMTLDARYSGSVATGDVGLLLHDDDQFVSKPYGLLLETDTGSSCTADINCPLYPNGVRAGDPFSLRIKAVAWQSDGEALTAAALGNNLVTANFQLGDITLTSAVVAPSDGVAGALSPGDYDHLLGSQTSVDTAISEVGVFRLSATPTASYFGETVSGGTSGLVGRFIPAYLGAAGDASLTPSCGSAFSYQGQPMDFADSHEPTLTITAYNRGGNVTTNYDRGDFWRLSTPAVGSYSSVTGIAGLDARLASQGTASLLQEGAGDGDGARSYRWSDEQLRYDPALLPSGDDYPVMAKLQQRFAAAALTDQDDACHGSGTACEGFTYDFADAPGSEVRLGRLRIDNAHGSELQSLGLPIVLESWQSAAGGSFQFEGLDTCTTAAVLGAPLLDQYTAGLAAGETVPSLSWPLNPAEHLLLLSAPGSGNDGSVQASFPLAPTWLQYPWDGVSRSAARGLATFGIYKGAAPLIFRREIYGQ
;
A
#
# COMPACT_ATOMS: atom_id res chain seq x y z
N GLY A 1 -21.42 20.30 -42.86
CA GLY A 1 -22.82 20.77 -42.81
C GLY A 1 -23.67 19.89 -41.93
N THR A 2 -24.80 20.38 -41.42
CA THR A 2 -25.73 19.59 -40.58
C THR A 2 -26.42 18.56 -41.47
N LEU A 3 -26.24 17.26 -41.16
CA LEU A 3 -26.85 16.17 -41.93
C LEU A 3 -28.29 15.88 -41.49
N ALA A 4 -28.59 16.07 -40.20
CA ALA A 4 -29.92 15.91 -39.63
C ALA A 4 -30.07 16.73 -38.35
N ASN A 5 -31.31 17.14 -38.04
CA ASN A 5 -31.67 17.67 -36.73
C ASN A 5 -32.30 16.53 -35.91
N LEU A 6 -31.77 16.27 -34.73
CA LEU A 6 -32.31 15.26 -33.84
C LEU A 6 -33.57 15.77 -33.11
N ASN A 7 -34.65 14.99 -33.11
CA ASN A 7 -35.84 15.26 -32.32
C ASN A 7 -36.27 13.98 -31.55
N PRO A 8 -36.27 13.96 -30.22
CA PRO A 8 -35.75 15.03 -29.36
C PRO A 8 -34.23 15.23 -29.53
N GLY A 9 -33.74 16.41 -29.21
CA GLY A 9 -32.31 16.76 -29.29
C GLY A 9 -31.47 15.88 -28.42
N ILE A 10 -30.13 16.02 -28.56
CA ILE A 10 -29.16 15.42 -27.64
C ILE A 10 -29.32 16.17 -26.33
N ASP A 11 -29.87 15.50 -25.33
CA ASP A 11 -30.09 16.01 -23.95
C ASP A 11 -30.93 17.31 -23.84
N SER A 12 -32.16 17.15 -23.40
CA SER A 12 -32.88 18.22 -22.72
C SER A 12 -32.51 18.18 -21.23
N ALA A 13 -31.26 18.45 -20.87
CA ALA A 13 -30.86 18.48 -19.49
C ALA A 13 -31.50 19.68 -18.77
N SER A 14 -32.39 19.41 -17.84
CA SER A 14 -32.72 20.35 -16.78
C SER A 14 -31.53 20.36 -15.77
N SER A 15 -31.11 21.54 -15.37
CA SER A 15 -29.93 21.84 -14.55
C SER A 15 -29.93 21.22 -13.15
N THR A 16 -30.86 20.38 -12.78
CA THR A 16 -31.07 19.92 -11.39
C THR A 16 -31.20 18.40 -11.21
N THR A 17 -31.21 17.62 -12.29
CA THR A 17 -31.28 16.16 -12.18
C THR A 17 -30.40 15.55 -13.27
N ALA A 18 -29.48 14.65 -12.89
CA ALA A 18 -28.76 13.83 -13.85
C ALA A 18 -29.80 13.04 -14.66
N ALA A 19 -30.08 13.49 -15.89
CA ALA A 19 -30.87 12.68 -16.81
C ALA A 19 -30.02 11.44 -17.18
N PRO A 20 -30.64 10.26 -17.36
CA PRO A 20 -29.91 9.12 -17.88
C PRO A 20 -29.36 9.50 -19.27
N GLY A 21 -28.05 9.32 -19.46
CA GLY A 21 -27.38 9.56 -20.72
C GLY A 21 -27.99 8.72 -21.84
N HIS A 22 -27.93 9.21 -23.08
CA HIS A 22 -28.30 8.40 -24.23
C HIS A 22 -27.09 7.66 -24.76
N THR A 23 -27.24 6.38 -25.05
CA THR A 23 -26.20 5.58 -25.72
C THR A 23 -26.41 5.69 -27.24
N TYR A 24 -25.35 6.02 -27.94
CA TYR A 24 -25.33 6.09 -29.40
C TYR A 24 -24.46 4.99 -29.99
N ARG A 25 -24.96 4.30 -30.99
CA ARG A 25 -24.14 3.41 -31.85
C ARG A 25 -23.93 4.12 -33.19
N ILE A 26 -22.65 4.34 -33.52
CA ILE A 26 -22.25 4.96 -34.77
C ILE A 26 -21.55 3.91 -35.61
N THR A 27 -22.11 3.57 -36.77
CA THR A 27 -21.49 2.63 -37.72
C THR A 27 -21.02 3.43 -38.94
N VAL A 28 -19.73 3.32 -39.25
CA VAL A 28 -19.10 3.87 -40.45
C VAL A 28 -18.69 2.74 -41.36
N ASP A 29 -19.29 2.61 -42.53
CA ASP A 29 -19.01 1.57 -43.53
C ASP A 29 -18.34 2.17 -44.78
N GLY A 30 -17.02 1.93 -44.88
CA GLY A 30 -16.20 2.40 -46.00
C GLY A 30 -15.88 1.34 -47.06
N ARG A 31 -16.56 0.16 -47.04
CA ARG A 31 -16.29 -0.94 -47.97
C ARG A 31 -16.77 -0.67 -49.40
N PHE A 32 -17.49 0.41 -49.63
CA PHE A 32 -18.00 0.77 -50.94
C PHE A 32 -17.02 1.69 -51.69
N SER A 33 -16.85 1.45 -52.97
CA SER A 33 -16.02 2.32 -53.80
C SER A 33 -16.64 3.71 -53.92
N ASN A 34 -15.90 4.73 -53.54
CA ASN A 34 -16.31 6.15 -53.53
C ASN A 34 -17.52 6.48 -52.64
N GLU A 35 -17.82 5.64 -51.66
CA GLU A 35 -18.85 5.92 -50.66
C GLU A 35 -18.33 5.60 -49.27
N ALA A 36 -18.69 6.42 -48.28
CA ALA A 36 -18.62 6.10 -46.88
C ALA A 36 -19.99 6.28 -46.24
N ARG A 37 -20.60 5.22 -45.78
CA ARG A 37 -21.95 5.23 -45.25
C ARG A 37 -21.92 5.29 -43.73
N VAL A 38 -22.62 6.26 -43.17
CA VAL A 38 -22.77 6.44 -41.73
C VAL A 38 -24.20 6.15 -41.31
N THR A 39 -24.34 5.29 -40.32
CA THR A 39 -25.59 5.02 -39.60
C THR A 39 -25.45 5.42 -38.18
N VAL A 40 -26.40 6.16 -37.63
CA VAL A 40 -26.43 6.51 -36.21
C VAL A 40 -27.72 5.99 -35.61
N GLU A 41 -27.56 5.19 -34.56
CA GLU A 41 -28.65 4.65 -33.74
C GLU A 41 -28.56 5.25 -32.35
N ARG A 42 -29.69 5.38 -31.68
CA ARG A 42 -29.78 5.85 -30.29
C ARG A 42 -30.61 4.86 -29.46
N ASP A 43 -30.09 4.53 -28.30
CA ASP A 43 -30.81 3.83 -27.23
C ASP A 43 -31.22 4.84 -26.16
N SER A 44 -32.49 4.97 -25.92
CA SER A 44 -33.11 5.75 -24.85
C SER A 44 -33.73 4.87 -23.75
N GLY A 45 -33.23 3.62 -23.60
CA GLY A 45 -33.72 2.64 -22.61
C GLY A 45 -34.65 1.57 -23.21
N THR A 46 -34.90 1.57 -24.52
CA THR A 46 -35.78 0.59 -25.20
C THR A 46 -35.05 -0.20 -26.31
N GLY A 47 -33.74 -0.07 -26.39
CA GLY A 47 -32.89 -0.62 -27.45
C GLY A 47 -32.53 0.39 -28.53
N PHE A 48 -31.53 0.04 -29.36
CA PHE A 48 -31.03 0.90 -30.43
C PHE A 48 -32.05 1.10 -31.56
N VAL A 49 -32.36 2.34 -31.86
CA VAL A 49 -33.26 2.74 -32.98
C VAL A 49 -32.49 3.70 -33.87
N VAL A 50 -32.53 3.44 -35.19
CA VAL A 50 -31.90 4.30 -36.18
C VAL A 50 -32.54 5.69 -36.14
N LEU A 51 -31.71 6.72 -36.06
CA LEU A 51 -32.18 8.10 -36.07
C LEU A 51 -32.68 8.51 -37.45
N PRO A 52 -33.84 9.21 -37.55
CA PRO A 52 -34.38 9.67 -38.81
C PRO A 52 -33.40 10.50 -39.62
N GLY A 53 -33.16 10.14 -40.87
CA GLY A 53 -32.22 10.81 -41.75
C GLY A 53 -30.76 10.41 -41.59
N LEU A 54 -30.43 9.47 -40.66
CA LEU A 54 -29.07 8.98 -40.39
C LEU A 54 -28.92 7.47 -40.63
N ASN A 55 -29.65 6.93 -41.62
CA ASN A 55 -29.52 5.53 -42.02
C ASN A 55 -28.68 5.41 -43.28
N ALA A 56 -27.52 4.80 -43.22
CA ALA A 56 -26.60 4.56 -44.34
C ALA A 56 -26.35 5.82 -45.21
N VAL A 57 -26.21 6.96 -44.55
CA VAL A 57 -25.98 8.24 -45.26
C VAL A 57 -24.60 8.25 -45.88
N ASN A 58 -24.49 8.41 -47.20
CA ASN A 58 -23.20 8.57 -47.85
C ASN A 58 -22.61 9.95 -47.54
N VAL A 59 -21.60 10.00 -46.65
CA VAL A 59 -20.96 11.25 -46.25
C VAL A 59 -20.00 11.80 -47.30
N LEU A 60 -19.65 11.01 -48.31
CA LEU A 60 -18.82 11.45 -49.45
C LEU A 60 -19.66 12.05 -50.60
N ALA A 61 -21.00 12.03 -50.50
CA ALA A 61 -21.86 12.62 -51.54
C ALA A 61 -21.53 14.11 -51.75
N ALA A 62 -21.64 14.58 -52.97
CA ALA A 62 -21.26 15.94 -53.36
C ALA A 62 -21.92 17.05 -52.52
N VAL A 63 -23.11 16.78 -51.99
CA VAL A 63 -23.84 17.68 -51.07
C VAL A 63 -23.16 17.86 -49.74
N ASN A 64 -22.31 16.90 -49.29
CA ASN A 64 -21.67 16.89 -47.98
C ASN A 64 -20.22 17.41 -48.01
N SER A 65 -19.64 17.61 -49.20
CA SER A 65 -18.30 18.17 -49.41
C SER A 65 -17.18 17.47 -48.62
N GLN A 66 -17.29 16.18 -48.37
CA GLN A 66 -16.26 15.39 -47.73
C GLN A 66 -15.25 14.83 -48.73
N ALA A 67 -13.98 14.84 -48.44
CA ALA A 67 -12.98 14.17 -49.23
C ALA A 67 -13.17 12.64 -49.23
N PRO A 68 -12.79 11.90 -50.28
CA PRO A 68 -12.75 10.44 -50.25
C PRO A 68 -11.92 9.94 -49.05
N LEU A 69 -12.32 8.80 -48.50
CA LEU A 69 -11.51 8.14 -47.50
C LEU A 69 -10.16 7.74 -48.12
N PRO A 70 -9.02 8.12 -47.51
CA PRO A 70 -7.73 7.63 -47.99
C PRO A 70 -7.61 6.11 -47.77
N SER A 71 -6.72 5.46 -48.51
CA SER A 71 -6.42 4.02 -48.32
C SER A 71 -5.93 3.72 -46.91
N ASP A 72 -5.22 4.69 -46.31
CA ASP A 72 -4.66 4.61 -44.97
C ASP A 72 -5.06 5.85 -44.18
N PHE A 73 -5.53 5.68 -42.96
CA PHE A 73 -5.93 6.80 -42.10
C PHE A 73 -5.76 6.46 -40.61
N TYR A 74 -5.65 7.50 -39.78
CA TYR A 74 -5.70 7.37 -38.33
C TYR A 74 -7.14 7.56 -37.85
N LEU A 75 -7.61 6.64 -36.99
CA LEU A 75 -8.85 6.82 -36.28
C LEU A 75 -8.56 7.59 -34.98
N SER A 76 -9.23 8.71 -34.79
CA SER A 76 -9.22 9.47 -33.54
C SER A 76 -10.62 9.78 -33.09
N LEU A 77 -10.83 9.75 -31.78
CA LEU A 77 -12.10 10.03 -31.13
C LEU A 77 -11.92 11.22 -30.22
N THR A 78 -12.74 12.25 -30.39
CA THR A 78 -12.69 13.47 -29.59
C THR A 78 -14.07 13.82 -29.07
N GLY A 79 -14.17 14.22 -27.80
CA GLY A 79 -15.39 14.70 -27.18
C GLY A 79 -15.23 16.16 -26.73
N SER A 80 -16.28 16.96 -26.89
CA SER A 80 -16.32 18.34 -26.42
C SER A 80 -17.71 18.69 -25.90
N THR A 81 -17.79 19.38 -24.77
CA THR A 81 -19.05 19.76 -24.13
C THR A 81 -19.50 21.18 -24.39
N GLY A 82 -18.69 22.00 -25.08
CA GLY A 82 -19.02 23.42 -25.30
C GLY A 82 -19.13 24.19 -23.98
N GLY A 83 -20.20 24.96 -23.81
CA GLY A 83 -20.42 25.82 -22.62
C GLY A 83 -21.04 25.11 -21.39
N SER A 84 -21.34 23.82 -21.51
CA SER A 84 -21.92 23.01 -20.41
C SER A 84 -21.08 21.76 -20.18
N THR A 85 -21.04 21.28 -18.94
CA THR A 85 -20.31 20.05 -18.60
C THR A 85 -21.16 18.81 -18.92
N ASN A 86 -20.55 17.78 -19.50
CA ASN A 86 -21.15 16.48 -19.75
C ASN A 86 -20.09 15.37 -19.60
N ILE A 87 -20.51 14.13 -19.41
CA ILE A 87 -19.65 12.95 -19.43
C ILE A 87 -19.76 12.32 -20.80
N HIS A 88 -18.61 12.10 -21.46
CA HIS A 88 -18.52 11.36 -22.71
C HIS A 88 -17.79 10.05 -22.43
N GLU A 89 -18.46 8.96 -22.68
CA GLU A 89 -17.89 7.61 -22.54
C GLU A 89 -17.87 6.95 -23.92
N LEU A 90 -16.85 6.16 -24.18
CA LEU A 90 -16.74 5.34 -25.38
C LEU A 90 -16.60 3.89 -24.94
N ASP A 91 -17.46 3.04 -25.47
CA ASP A 91 -17.48 1.61 -25.22
C ASP A 91 -17.68 0.83 -26.53
N ASP A 92 -17.41 -0.45 -26.52
CA ASP A 92 -17.62 -1.38 -27.63
C ASP A 92 -17.03 -0.92 -28.99
N LEU A 93 -15.84 -0.29 -28.96
CA LEU A 93 -15.16 0.11 -30.20
C LEU A 93 -14.75 -1.12 -31.00
N GLN A 94 -15.35 -1.28 -32.19
CA GLN A 94 -14.99 -2.32 -33.14
C GLN A 94 -14.49 -1.68 -34.43
N VAL A 95 -13.29 -2.05 -34.86
CA VAL A 95 -12.70 -1.61 -36.13
C VAL A 95 -12.46 -2.85 -37.02
N CYS A 96 -12.98 -2.83 -38.25
CA CYS A 96 -12.74 -3.87 -39.26
C CYS A 96 -12.02 -3.22 -40.44
N ALA A 97 -10.77 -3.58 -40.67
CA ALA A 97 -9.97 -3.11 -41.80
C ALA A 97 -9.19 -4.28 -42.41
N THR A 98 -8.67 -4.10 -43.61
CA THR A 98 -7.80 -5.12 -44.24
C THR A 98 -6.54 -5.34 -43.42
N ASP A 99 -5.94 -4.23 -42.95
CA ASP A 99 -4.81 -4.21 -42.02
C ASP A 99 -5.06 -3.16 -40.93
N ILE A 100 -4.83 -3.52 -39.67
CA ILE A 100 -4.93 -2.62 -38.52
C ILE A 100 -3.56 -2.55 -37.88
N ASN A 101 -2.89 -1.42 -38.03
CA ASN A 101 -1.62 -1.13 -37.38
C ASN A 101 -1.91 -0.27 -36.11
N PRO A 102 -1.65 -0.72 -34.89
CA PRO A 102 -1.80 0.09 -33.70
C PRO A 102 -0.94 1.36 -33.82
N ILE A 103 -1.51 2.52 -33.54
CA ILE A 103 -0.74 3.75 -33.38
C ILE A 103 0.13 3.59 -32.14
N GLY A 104 1.44 3.59 -32.29
CA GLY A 104 2.35 3.60 -31.15
C GLY A 104 3.62 2.79 -31.30
N GLN A 105 3.66 1.74 -32.12
CA GLN A 105 4.90 0.98 -32.34
C GLN A 105 5.16 0.83 -33.84
N GLN A 106 5.99 1.73 -34.36
CA GLN A 106 6.50 1.63 -35.74
C GLN A 106 7.99 1.32 -35.68
N ILE A 107 8.46 0.38 -36.50
CA ILE A 107 9.88 0.07 -36.62
C ILE A 107 10.61 1.34 -37.05
N ASP A 108 11.56 1.79 -36.24
CA ASP A 108 12.42 2.92 -36.53
C ASP A 108 13.40 2.58 -37.66
N HIS A 109 14.19 1.51 -37.45
CA HIS A 109 15.14 1.00 -38.43
C HIS A 109 15.48 -0.48 -38.11
N PHE A 110 16.26 -1.10 -39.01
CA PHE A 110 16.87 -2.41 -38.77
C PHE A 110 18.36 -2.26 -38.47
N GLU A 111 18.84 -2.98 -37.47
CA GLU A 111 20.25 -3.12 -37.19
C GLU A 111 20.75 -4.52 -37.55
N PHE A 112 21.93 -4.58 -38.20
CA PHE A 112 22.62 -5.82 -38.54
C PHE A 112 23.92 -5.87 -37.81
N SER A 113 24.13 -6.95 -37.03
CA SER A 113 25.40 -7.21 -36.33
C SER A 113 26.05 -8.46 -36.92
N TYR A 114 27.25 -8.32 -37.37
CA TYR A 114 28.05 -9.37 -38.03
C TYR A 114 29.53 -9.00 -38.07
N SER A 115 30.41 -9.99 -38.34
CA SER A 115 31.84 -9.73 -38.65
C SER A 115 32.01 -9.07 -40.02
N GLY A 116 32.93 -8.13 -40.15
CA GLY A 116 33.29 -7.48 -41.43
C GLY A 116 33.98 -8.40 -42.41
N THR A 117 34.46 -9.58 -41.98
CA THR A 117 35.12 -10.61 -42.78
C THR A 117 34.38 -11.94 -42.67
N ALA A 118 34.35 -12.70 -43.76
CA ALA A 118 33.69 -13.99 -43.80
C ALA A 118 34.43 -14.95 -44.79
N LEU A 119 34.08 -16.22 -44.72
CA LEU A 119 34.66 -17.23 -45.61
C LEU A 119 33.63 -17.73 -46.61
N THR A 120 34.05 -17.94 -47.83
CA THR A 120 33.19 -18.54 -48.87
C THR A 120 32.75 -19.96 -48.54
N CYS A 121 33.53 -20.68 -47.75
CA CYS A 121 33.22 -22.06 -47.31
C CYS A 121 32.37 -22.12 -46.04
N ASN A 122 32.21 -21.03 -45.28
CA ASN A 122 31.50 -20.99 -44.01
C ASN A 122 30.32 -20.01 -44.04
N PRO A 123 29.13 -20.36 -43.60
CA PRO A 123 28.04 -19.41 -43.45
C PRO A 123 28.36 -18.36 -42.38
N GLN A 124 28.17 -17.08 -42.72
CA GLN A 124 28.36 -15.93 -41.81
C GLN A 124 27.10 -15.69 -41.01
N PRO A 125 27.13 -15.75 -39.67
CA PRO A 125 26.00 -15.35 -38.83
C PRO A 125 25.77 -13.85 -38.91
N VAL A 126 24.50 -13.46 -39.05
CA VAL A 126 24.03 -12.08 -39.06
C VAL A 126 22.86 -11.95 -38.10
N THR A 127 23.02 -11.19 -37.03
CA THR A 127 21.92 -10.86 -36.13
C THR A 127 21.18 -9.67 -36.69
N ILE A 128 19.87 -9.81 -36.84
CA ILE A 128 18.94 -8.78 -37.35
C ILE A 128 18.05 -8.32 -36.22
N ARG A 129 18.02 -7.02 -35.92
CA ARG A 129 17.18 -6.44 -34.88
C ARG A 129 16.19 -5.43 -35.52
N ALA A 130 14.93 -5.47 -35.09
CA ALA A 130 13.90 -4.51 -35.47
C ALA A 130 13.77 -3.48 -34.35
N CYS A 131 14.33 -2.29 -34.52
CA CYS A 131 14.47 -1.26 -33.51
C CYS A 131 13.24 -0.34 -33.47
N LEU A 132 12.77 0.04 -32.27
CA LEU A 132 11.69 1.02 -32.06
C LEU A 132 12.21 2.45 -31.88
N SER A 133 13.49 2.61 -31.53
CA SER A 133 14.13 3.90 -31.29
C SER A 133 15.43 4.03 -32.09
N SER A 134 15.89 5.26 -32.28
CA SER A 134 17.15 5.52 -32.99
C SER A 134 18.39 4.94 -32.32
N SER A 135 18.33 4.64 -31.02
CA SER A 135 19.40 3.99 -30.24
C SER A 135 19.22 2.46 -30.12
N CYS A 136 18.16 1.89 -30.68
CA CYS A 136 17.79 0.48 -30.56
C CYS A 136 17.70 -0.03 -29.10
N SER A 137 17.38 0.83 -28.18
CA SER A 137 17.19 0.49 -26.74
C SER A 137 15.94 -0.36 -26.50
N SER A 138 14.98 -0.33 -27.43
CA SER A 138 13.76 -1.13 -27.40
C SER A 138 13.49 -1.76 -28.78
N LEU A 139 12.97 -2.98 -28.77
CA LEU A 139 12.74 -3.77 -29.98
C LEU A 139 11.27 -3.94 -30.28
N TYR A 140 10.94 -4.04 -31.58
CA TYR A 140 9.61 -4.37 -32.06
C TYR A 140 9.37 -5.89 -31.96
N THR A 141 8.64 -6.33 -30.98
CA THR A 141 8.49 -7.76 -30.62
C THR A 141 7.39 -8.51 -31.36
N ASN A 142 6.49 -7.80 -32.07
CA ASN A 142 5.46 -8.45 -32.87
C ASN A 142 6.08 -9.05 -34.15
N PRO A 143 5.35 -9.94 -34.88
CA PRO A 143 5.88 -10.56 -36.10
C PRO A 143 6.31 -9.53 -37.15
N VAL A 144 7.49 -9.73 -37.71
CA VAL A 144 8.12 -8.91 -38.76
C VAL A 144 8.54 -9.78 -39.91
N SER A 145 8.29 -9.34 -41.14
CA SER A 145 8.88 -9.89 -42.36
C SER A 145 9.75 -8.83 -43.01
N VAL A 146 11.05 -9.10 -43.20
CA VAL A 146 12.02 -8.16 -43.80
C VAL A 146 12.69 -8.79 -45.00
N THR A 147 12.71 -8.08 -46.14
CA THR A 147 13.42 -8.48 -47.34
C THR A 147 14.83 -7.93 -47.33
N LEU A 148 15.82 -8.82 -47.49
CA LEU A 148 17.24 -8.53 -47.32
C LEU A 148 17.99 -8.41 -48.65
N SER A 149 19.10 -7.68 -48.65
CA SER A 149 20.16 -7.74 -49.66
C SER A 149 21.38 -8.43 -49.07
N PRO A 150 22.03 -9.33 -49.84
CA PRO A 150 21.74 -9.78 -51.20
C PRO A 150 20.46 -10.64 -51.28
N ALA A 151 19.88 -10.76 -52.45
CA ALA A 151 18.60 -11.44 -52.69
C ALA A 151 18.65 -12.97 -52.57
N SER A 152 19.79 -13.56 -52.31
CA SER A 152 20.01 -15.00 -52.21
C SER A 152 21.02 -15.36 -51.13
N TYR A 153 21.18 -16.65 -50.85
CA TYR A 153 22.16 -17.21 -49.91
C TYR A 153 21.82 -17.11 -48.42
N TRP A 154 20.60 -16.72 -48.07
CA TRP A 154 20.13 -16.63 -46.70
C TRP A 154 19.54 -17.95 -46.20
N THR A 155 19.82 -18.27 -44.95
CA THR A 155 19.11 -19.27 -44.14
C THR A 155 18.84 -18.68 -42.78
N ALA A 156 17.85 -19.18 -42.04
CA ALA A 156 17.52 -18.68 -40.72
C ALA A 156 17.65 -19.76 -39.64
N THR A 157 17.96 -19.34 -38.44
CA THR A 157 17.91 -20.19 -37.26
C THR A 157 16.51 -20.14 -36.65
N PRO A 158 15.84 -21.27 -36.39
CA PRO A 158 14.52 -21.24 -35.74
C PRO A 158 14.56 -20.50 -34.40
N PRO A 159 13.46 -19.75 -34.05
CA PRO A 159 12.13 -19.77 -34.67
C PRO A 159 11.96 -18.89 -35.94
N ALA A 160 12.98 -18.14 -36.36
CA ALA A 160 12.90 -17.36 -37.59
C ALA A 160 12.84 -18.27 -38.85
N THR A 161 12.16 -17.80 -39.88
CA THR A 161 12.03 -18.53 -41.17
C THR A 161 12.48 -17.66 -42.32
N VAL A 162 13.04 -18.31 -43.37
CA VAL A 162 13.47 -17.63 -44.61
C VAL A 162 12.70 -18.16 -45.80
N SER A 163 12.22 -17.27 -46.66
CA SER A 163 11.66 -17.57 -47.97
C SER A 163 12.32 -16.64 -48.99
N GLY A 164 13.27 -17.20 -49.81
CA GLY A 164 14.12 -16.40 -50.70
C GLY A 164 15.05 -15.46 -49.91
N SER A 165 14.82 -14.16 -50.02
CA SER A 165 15.53 -13.10 -49.27
C SER A 165 14.70 -12.48 -48.15
N THR A 166 13.49 -13.02 -47.91
CA THR A 166 12.61 -12.48 -46.86
C THR A 166 12.74 -13.34 -45.62
N ILE A 167 13.13 -12.71 -44.49
CA ILE A 167 13.16 -13.34 -43.16
C ILE A 167 11.93 -12.89 -42.40
N THR A 168 11.25 -13.85 -41.74
CA THR A 168 10.11 -13.61 -40.85
C THR A 168 10.46 -14.07 -39.43
N PHE A 169 10.29 -13.17 -38.46
CA PHE A 169 10.60 -13.43 -37.05
C PHE A 169 9.69 -12.62 -36.11
N SER A 170 9.72 -12.96 -34.81
CA SER A 170 9.08 -12.25 -33.71
C SER A 170 10.04 -12.14 -32.54
N GLY A 171 9.70 -11.36 -31.51
CA GLY A 171 10.59 -11.14 -30.36
C GLY A 171 11.68 -10.10 -30.58
N GLY A 172 11.61 -9.36 -31.69
CA GLY A 172 12.45 -8.19 -31.95
C GLY A 172 13.82 -8.49 -32.58
N SER A 173 14.28 -9.73 -32.61
CA SER A 173 15.55 -10.10 -33.26
C SER A 173 15.51 -11.48 -33.89
N ALA A 174 16.38 -11.70 -34.87
CA ALA A 174 16.57 -12.99 -35.53
C ALA A 174 18.06 -13.22 -35.85
N LEU A 175 18.49 -14.50 -35.78
CA LEU A 175 19.76 -14.92 -36.26
C LEU A 175 19.59 -15.55 -37.65
N ALA A 176 20.23 -14.93 -38.65
CA ALA A 176 20.30 -15.44 -40.01
C ALA A 176 21.72 -15.89 -40.35
N GLN A 177 21.86 -16.74 -41.34
CA GLN A 177 23.15 -17.20 -41.89
C GLN A 177 23.22 -16.78 -43.36
N LEU A 178 24.28 -16.07 -43.73
CA LEU A 178 24.56 -15.66 -45.12
C LEU A 178 25.75 -16.43 -45.65
N ARG A 179 25.56 -17.21 -46.73
CA ARG A 179 26.62 -18.01 -47.34
C ARG A 179 26.89 -17.55 -48.79
N VAL A 180 27.93 -16.79 -48.99
CA VAL A 180 28.33 -16.28 -50.32
C VAL A 180 29.45 -17.17 -50.87
N PRO A 181 29.27 -17.82 -52.05
CA PRO A 181 30.23 -18.84 -52.55
C PRO A 181 31.47 -18.25 -53.25
N THR A 182 31.53 -16.94 -53.45
CA THR A 182 32.64 -16.28 -54.16
C THR A 182 33.31 -15.21 -53.32
N ALA A 183 34.60 -15.16 -53.31
CA ALA A 183 35.36 -14.10 -52.63
C ALA A 183 35.03 -12.70 -53.19
N GLY A 184 34.99 -11.72 -52.32
CA GLY A 184 34.68 -10.34 -52.69
C GLY A 184 33.83 -9.64 -51.61
N SER A 185 33.52 -8.39 -51.81
CA SER A 185 32.73 -7.55 -50.89
C SER A 185 31.25 -7.64 -51.22
N VAL A 186 30.40 -7.86 -50.21
CA VAL A 186 28.95 -7.94 -50.32
C VAL A 186 28.29 -6.94 -49.38
N ALA A 187 27.38 -6.12 -49.93
CA ALA A 187 26.64 -5.11 -49.16
C ALA A 187 25.30 -5.71 -48.63
N LEU A 188 25.05 -5.47 -47.34
CA LEU A 188 23.81 -5.85 -46.66
C LEU A 188 22.86 -4.68 -46.56
N ALA A 189 21.57 -4.94 -46.67
CA ALA A 189 20.53 -3.96 -46.44
C ALA A 189 19.16 -4.62 -46.14
N ALA A 190 18.35 -4.00 -45.33
CA ALA A 190 16.93 -4.23 -45.27
C ALA A 190 16.23 -3.39 -46.37
N GLN A 191 15.71 -4.06 -47.38
CA GLN A 191 15.13 -3.39 -48.57
C GLN A 191 13.67 -2.98 -48.37
N SER A 192 12.89 -3.82 -47.70
CA SER A 192 11.50 -3.57 -47.37
C SER A 192 11.09 -4.42 -46.18
N SER A 193 10.05 -4.02 -45.46
CA SER A 193 9.49 -4.80 -44.38
C SER A 193 7.99 -4.69 -44.21
N VAL A 194 7.39 -5.66 -43.53
CA VAL A 194 5.99 -5.67 -43.10
C VAL A 194 6.01 -6.00 -41.60
N PRO A 195 5.57 -5.06 -40.71
CA PRO A 195 5.17 -3.68 -41.01
C PRO A 195 6.32 -2.83 -41.57
N THR A 196 5.96 -1.76 -42.27
CA THR A 196 6.96 -0.84 -42.85
C THR A 196 7.70 -0.04 -41.78
N THR A 197 8.98 0.25 -42.02
CA THR A 197 9.75 1.17 -41.19
C THR A 197 9.25 2.62 -41.33
N LYS A 198 9.71 3.49 -40.42
CA LYS A 198 9.53 4.93 -40.55
C LYS A 198 10.06 5.45 -41.91
N PRO A 199 9.48 6.54 -42.48
CA PRO A 199 10.00 7.14 -43.69
C PRO A 199 11.47 7.52 -43.56
N ASN A 200 12.27 7.27 -44.62
CA ASN A 200 13.71 7.52 -44.70
C ASN A 200 14.57 6.71 -43.69
N SER A 201 14.04 5.64 -43.16
CA SER A 201 14.80 4.67 -42.35
C SER A 201 15.95 4.08 -43.16
N GLN A 202 17.12 3.97 -42.54
CA GLN A 202 18.29 3.31 -43.12
C GLN A 202 18.70 2.12 -42.27
N THR A 203 19.23 1.09 -42.92
CA THR A 203 19.83 -0.04 -42.21
C THR A 203 21.10 0.42 -41.50
N VAL A 204 21.23 0.13 -40.22
CA VAL A 204 22.42 0.36 -39.42
C VAL A 204 23.18 -0.96 -39.30
N CYS A 205 24.50 -0.92 -39.46
CA CYS A 205 25.33 -2.12 -39.45
C CYS A 205 26.52 -1.98 -38.51
N SER A 206 26.98 -3.09 -37.97
CA SER A 206 28.19 -3.17 -37.14
C SER A 206 29.48 -2.78 -37.92
N THR A 207 29.43 -2.84 -39.26
CA THR A 207 30.55 -2.45 -40.13
C THR A 207 30.23 -1.23 -40.99
N ALA A 208 31.24 -0.37 -41.25
CA ALA A 208 31.05 0.78 -42.10
C ALA A 208 30.60 0.39 -43.52
N GLY A 209 29.57 1.07 -44.05
CA GLY A 209 29.03 0.80 -45.37
C GLY A 209 28.24 -0.49 -45.49
N CYS A 210 27.92 -1.15 -44.40
CA CYS A 210 27.16 -2.40 -44.37
C CYS A 210 27.77 -3.52 -45.25
N GLN A 211 29.11 -3.67 -45.26
CA GLN A 211 29.80 -4.60 -46.14
C GLN A 211 30.41 -5.77 -45.36
N ILE A 212 30.39 -6.96 -45.97
CA ILE A 212 31.14 -8.15 -45.55
C ILE A 212 32.12 -8.52 -46.66
N ASN A 213 33.39 -8.75 -46.31
CA ASN A 213 34.47 -9.16 -47.23
C ASN A 213 34.63 -10.68 -47.15
N TYR A 214 34.29 -11.40 -48.18
CA TYR A 214 34.41 -12.84 -48.27
C TYR A 214 35.77 -13.25 -48.84
N ALA A 215 36.47 -14.15 -48.15
CA ALA A 215 37.74 -14.75 -48.57
C ALA A 215 37.64 -16.28 -48.74
N ASP A 216 38.49 -16.86 -49.56
CA ASP A 216 38.55 -18.33 -49.80
C ASP A 216 39.39 -19.05 -48.74
N SER A 217 40.11 -18.36 -47.90
CA SER A 217 40.88 -18.93 -46.78
C SER A 217 40.87 -17.92 -45.61
N GLY A 218 40.90 -18.42 -44.38
CA GLY A 218 40.88 -17.62 -43.17
C GLY A 218 41.06 -18.45 -41.91
N LEU A 219 40.89 -17.79 -40.80
CA LEU A 219 40.68 -18.45 -39.51
C LEU A 219 39.19 -18.62 -39.28
N LEU A 220 38.81 -19.50 -38.41
CA LEU A 220 37.48 -19.62 -37.78
C LEU A 220 37.75 -19.59 -36.30
N LEU A 221 37.53 -18.44 -35.71
CA LEU A 221 37.62 -18.20 -34.27
C LEU A 221 36.22 -18.40 -33.65
N GLN A 222 36.15 -19.22 -32.64
CA GLN A 222 34.89 -19.47 -31.92
C GLN A 222 35.10 -19.31 -30.42
N VAL A 223 34.61 -18.23 -29.89
CA VAL A 223 34.65 -17.90 -28.45
C VAL A 223 33.22 -17.90 -27.89
N PRO A 224 32.87 -18.90 -27.07
CA PRO A 224 31.56 -18.90 -26.48
C PRO A 224 31.39 -17.74 -25.49
N ASN A 225 30.14 -17.33 -25.26
CA ASN A 225 29.84 -16.40 -24.16
C ASN A 225 30.29 -17.00 -22.82
N LEU A 226 30.80 -16.19 -21.93
CA LEU A 226 31.46 -16.65 -20.70
C LEU A 226 30.97 -15.88 -19.45
N LEU A 227 31.24 -16.48 -18.32
CA LEU A 227 31.13 -15.79 -17.03
C LEU A 227 32.43 -15.01 -16.78
N ALA A 228 32.30 -13.77 -16.34
CA ALA A 228 33.44 -12.94 -15.99
C ALA A 228 34.40 -13.68 -15.03
N ALA A 229 35.70 -13.62 -15.30
CA ALA A 229 36.81 -14.30 -14.63
C ALA A 229 36.82 -15.84 -14.76
N LYS A 230 35.87 -16.49 -15.44
CA LYS A 230 35.87 -17.93 -15.66
C LYS A 230 36.69 -18.28 -16.92
N PRO A 231 37.80 -19.05 -16.80
CA PRO A 231 38.48 -19.59 -17.97
C PRO A 231 37.57 -20.48 -18.79
N THR A 232 37.30 -20.12 -20.04
CA THR A 232 36.32 -20.79 -20.89
C THR A 232 37.02 -21.36 -22.12
N PRO A 233 36.80 -22.67 -22.45
CA PRO A 233 37.35 -23.28 -23.65
C PRO A 233 36.78 -22.64 -24.92
N ALA A 234 37.65 -22.31 -25.85
CA ALA A 234 37.35 -21.76 -27.17
C ALA A 234 38.19 -22.51 -28.24
N THR A 235 37.96 -22.28 -29.51
CA THR A 235 38.68 -22.91 -30.59
C THR A 235 39.03 -21.92 -31.68
N ILE A 236 40.15 -22.21 -32.39
CA ILE A 236 40.54 -21.51 -33.61
C ILE A 236 40.92 -22.54 -34.66
N SER A 237 40.35 -22.43 -35.86
CA SER A 237 40.66 -23.35 -36.98
C SER A 237 41.22 -22.58 -38.18
N ALA A 238 42.27 -23.06 -38.74
CA ALA A 238 42.83 -22.52 -39.99
C ALA A 238 42.22 -23.26 -41.18
N VAL A 239 41.42 -22.58 -41.97
CA VAL A 239 40.63 -23.21 -43.04
C VAL A 239 40.80 -22.53 -44.40
N ARG A 240 40.56 -23.31 -45.43
CA ARG A 240 40.45 -22.85 -46.82
C ARG A 240 39.25 -23.53 -47.49
N LYS A 241 38.77 -22.92 -48.56
CA LYS A 241 37.74 -23.54 -49.42
C LYS A 241 38.28 -24.74 -50.12
N SER A 242 37.53 -25.83 -50.20
CA SER A 242 37.83 -27.02 -50.98
C SER A 242 37.68 -26.75 -52.51
N ASP A 243 38.42 -27.47 -53.31
CA ASP A 243 38.41 -27.29 -54.77
C ASP A 243 37.09 -27.82 -55.40
N ASP A 244 36.49 -28.88 -54.82
CA ASP A 244 35.35 -29.58 -55.39
C ASP A 244 33.99 -29.33 -54.72
N ALA A 245 34.02 -28.84 -53.49
CA ALA A 245 32.81 -28.56 -52.75
C ALA A 245 32.99 -27.29 -51.91
N LEU A 246 31.93 -26.51 -51.69
CA LEU A 246 31.97 -25.31 -50.85
C LEU A 246 32.12 -25.67 -49.35
N GLN A 247 33.10 -26.51 -49.02
CA GLN A 247 33.40 -26.97 -47.66
C GLN A 247 34.73 -26.39 -47.20
N CYS A 248 34.80 -26.05 -45.91
CA CYS A 248 36.05 -25.66 -45.30
C CYS A 248 36.91 -26.92 -45.07
N VAL A 249 38.15 -26.89 -45.54
CA VAL A 249 39.20 -27.88 -45.31
C VAL A 249 40.37 -27.21 -44.59
N PRO A 250 41.21 -27.96 -43.85
CA PRO A 250 42.38 -27.40 -43.19
C PRO A 250 43.29 -26.58 -44.15
N ALA A 251 43.65 -25.38 -43.77
CA ALA A 251 44.68 -24.59 -44.47
C ALA A 251 46.08 -25.16 -44.15
N PHE A 252 46.25 -25.59 -42.91
CA PHE A 252 47.42 -26.33 -42.42
C PHE A 252 47.00 -27.23 -41.24
N ALA A 253 47.69 -28.34 -41.01
CA ALA A 253 47.38 -29.30 -39.96
C ALA A 253 48.64 -29.94 -39.40
N ASN A 254 48.58 -30.44 -38.14
CA ASN A 254 49.65 -31.04 -37.38
C ASN A 254 50.93 -30.18 -37.31
N VAL A 255 50.74 -28.89 -37.07
CA VAL A 255 51.84 -27.90 -37.04
C VAL A 255 51.64 -26.84 -35.95
N ASP A 256 52.74 -26.33 -35.43
CA ASP A 256 52.70 -25.16 -34.55
C ASP A 256 52.78 -23.89 -35.40
N ARG A 257 51.96 -22.88 -35.03
CA ARG A 257 51.93 -21.59 -35.69
C ARG A 257 51.76 -20.49 -34.67
N VAL A 258 52.44 -19.38 -34.87
CA VAL A 258 52.31 -18.16 -34.07
C VAL A 258 51.17 -17.34 -34.65
N VAL A 259 50.08 -17.22 -33.90
CA VAL A 259 48.93 -16.38 -34.23
C VAL A 259 48.96 -15.10 -33.41
N GLN A 260 48.68 -13.98 -34.04
CA GLN A 260 48.57 -12.66 -33.38
C GLN A 260 47.14 -12.40 -33.00
N PHE A 261 46.93 -12.03 -31.72
CA PHE A 261 45.62 -11.70 -31.20
C PHE A 261 45.57 -10.23 -30.81
N THR A 262 44.44 -9.56 -31.07
CA THR A 262 44.09 -8.26 -30.48
C THR A 262 42.69 -8.35 -29.90
N SER A 263 42.37 -7.52 -28.90
CA SER A 263 41.02 -7.40 -28.38
C SER A 263 40.57 -5.95 -28.34
N ALA A 264 39.23 -5.77 -28.45
CA ALA A 264 38.61 -4.45 -28.38
C ALA A 264 37.32 -4.54 -27.52
N TYR A 265 37.00 -3.43 -26.88
CA TYR A 265 35.69 -3.28 -26.18
C TYR A 265 34.63 -2.88 -27.21
N ALA A 266 33.59 -3.64 -27.32
CA ALA A 266 32.45 -3.31 -28.18
C ALA A 266 31.38 -2.55 -27.40
N ASP A 267 31.00 -3.03 -26.18
CA ASP A 267 30.09 -2.36 -25.30
C ASP A 267 30.34 -2.82 -23.83
N PRO A 268 30.67 -1.90 -22.89
CA PRO A 268 30.93 -0.46 -23.11
C PRO A 268 32.19 -0.24 -23.99
N ALA A 269 32.21 0.86 -24.70
CA ALA A 269 33.34 1.18 -25.63
C ALA A 269 34.69 1.38 -24.97
N THR A 270 34.78 1.32 -23.66
CA THR A 270 36.02 1.48 -22.87
C THR A 270 35.98 0.54 -21.66
N GLY A 271 37.15 0.06 -21.27
CA GLY A 271 37.33 -0.75 -20.07
C GLY A 271 38.77 -0.72 -19.56
N SER A 272 38.99 -1.35 -18.41
CA SER A 272 40.33 -1.39 -17.77
C SER A 272 40.97 -2.79 -17.79
N GLN A 273 40.18 -3.84 -18.08
CA GLN A 273 40.66 -5.22 -18.06
C GLN A 273 41.00 -5.69 -19.47
N LEU A 274 41.99 -6.54 -19.60
CA LEU A 274 42.40 -7.15 -20.87
C LEU A 274 41.80 -8.56 -20.99
N VAL A 275 41.51 -8.99 -22.22
CA VAL A 275 41.18 -10.38 -22.50
C VAL A 275 42.44 -11.24 -22.30
N VAL A 276 42.30 -12.39 -21.66
CA VAL A 276 43.39 -13.35 -21.45
C VAL A 276 43.17 -14.53 -22.36
N VAL A 277 44.14 -14.82 -23.24
CA VAL A 277 44.10 -15.99 -24.14
C VAL A 277 45.29 -16.90 -23.80
N ASN A 278 45.08 -18.13 -23.44
CA ASN A 278 46.11 -19.09 -23.02
C ASN A 278 47.08 -18.53 -21.99
N GLY A 279 46.58 -17.72 -21.02
CA GLY A 279 47.39 -17.07 -19.98
C GLY A 279 48.13 -15.79 -20.40
N SER A 280 48.01 -15.35 -21.67
CA SER A 280 48.60 -14.13 -22.17
C SER A 280 47.56 -13.00 -22.24
N ASN A 281 47.94 -11.81 -21.77
CA ASN A 281 47.11 -10.60 -21.88
C ASN A 281 47.04 -10.12 -23.32
N VAL A 282 45.84 -9.96 -23.85
CA VAL A 282 45.53 -9.50 -25.19
C VAL A 282 44.74 -8.19 -25.10
N GLY A 283 45.24 -7.14 -25.73
CA GLY A 283 44.63 -5.82 -25.81
C GLY A 283 44.62 -5.29 -27.25
N ALA A 284 44.59 -3.97 -27.41
CA ALA A 284 44.61 -3.33 -28.74
C ALA A 284 45.95 -3.53 -29.48
N VAL A 285 47.03 -3.85 -28.77
CA VAL A 285 48.33 -4.17 -29.36
C VAL A 285 48.43 -5.68 -29.56
N ALA A 286 48.83 -6.11 -30.75
CA ALA A 286 48.89 -7.53 -31.11
C ALA A 286 49.82 -8.33 -30.19
N THR A 287 49.28 -9.36 -29.60
CA THR A 287 49.98 -10.35 -28.75
C THR A 287 50.18 -11.65 -29.55
N SER A 288 51.43 -12.08 -29.67
CA SER A 288 51.77 -13.32 -30.38
C SER A 288 51.67 -14.55 -29.47
N ILE A 289 50.88 -15.54 -29.87
CA ILE A 289 50.65 -16.77 -29.10
C ILE A 289 50.96 -17.96 -30.03
N ASN A 290 51.84 -18.88 -29.58
CA ASN A 290 52.11 -20.10 -30.31
C ASN A 290 50.97 -21.12 -30.06
N LEU A 291 50.38 -21.62 -31.15
CA LEU A 291 49.23 -22.55 -31.10
C LEU A 291 49.62 -23.83 -31.86
N SER A 292 49.25 -25.00 -31.28
CA SER A 292 49.44 -26.32 -31.91
C SER A 292 48.13 -26.73 -32.62
N PHE A 293 48.15 -26.70 -33.95
CA PHE A 293 47.01 -27.11 -34.77
C PHE A 293 47.04 -28.61 -35.00
N ASP A 294 45.95 -29.27 -34.74
CA ASP A 294 45.79 -30.72 -34.90
C ASP A 294 45.60 -31.16 -36.37
N SER A 295 45.28 -32.43 -36.62
CA SER A 295 45.04 -32.98 -37.96
C SER A 295 43.83 -32.37 -38.67
N THR A 296 42.92 -31.76 -37.95
CA THR A 296 41.74 -31.04 -38.49
C THR A 296 42.00 -29.58 -38.75
N GLY A 297 43.21 -29.10 -38.43
CA GLY A 297 43.59 -27.68 -38.54
C GLY A 297 43.02 -26.83 -37.41
N THR A 298 42.66 -27.43 -36.26
CA THR A 298 42.06 -26.76 -35.12
C THR A 298 43.03 -26.70 -33.93
N ALA A 299 43.11 -25.60 -33.26
CA ALA A 299 43.84 -25.41 -32.00
C ALA A 299 42.91 -25.00 -30.86
N PRO A 300 43.04 -25.57 -29.65
CA PRO A 300 42.28 -25.17 -28.50
C PRO A 300 42.78 -23.82 -27.96
N LEU A 301 41.84 -23.01 -27.47
CA LEU A 301 42.11 -21.76 -26.75
C LEU A 301 41.44 -21.86 -25.37
N LEU A 302 42.00 -21.12 -24.42
CA LEU A 302 41.42 -20.84 -23.12
C LEU A 302 41.24 -19.34 -22.97
N VAL A 303 40.01 -18.84 -23.04
CA VAL A 303 39.71 -17.41 -23.02
C VAL A 303 39.13 -17.02 -21.65
N ARG A 304 39.57 -15.92 -21.09
CA ARG A 304 39.08 -15.33 -19.85
C ARG A 304 39.01 -13.81 -19.98
N TYR A 305 37.99 -13.20 -19.44
CA TYR A 305 37.87 -11.78 -19.26
C TYR A 305 37.34 -11.47 -17.85
N ASP A 306 38.05 -10.59 -17.11
CA ASP A 306 37.81 -10.41 -15.66
C ASP A 306 36.74 -9.36 -15.36
N ASP A 307 36.03 -8.86 -16.37
CA ASP A 307 34.96 -7.86 -16.23
C ASP A 307 33.74 -8.26 -17.12
N ALA A 308 32.71 -7.47 -17.11
CA ALA A 308 31.50 -7.67 -17.95
C ALA A 308 31.60 -6.82 -19.23
N GLY A 309 30.91 -7.24 -20.28
CA GLY A 309 30.83 -6.50 -21.55
C GLY A 309 30.70 -7.39 -22.75
N LEU A 310 30.44 -6.75 -23.89
CA LEU A 310 30.57 -7.34 -25.23
C LEU A 310 31.98 -7.04 -25.72
N MET A 311 32.75 -8.09 -25.97
CA MET A 311 34.16 -8.03 -26.34
C MET A 311 34.34 -8.56 -27.76
N THR A 312 35.30 -8.00 -28.49
CA THR A 312 35.77 -8.54 -29.77
C THR A 312 37.18 -9.10 -29.59
N LEU A 313 37.40 -10.32 -30.03
CA LEU A 313 38.73 -10.93 -30.12
C LEU A 313 39.05 -11.12 -31.58
N ASP A 314 40.18 -10.57 -32.04
CA ASP A 314 40.67 -10.68 -33.43
C ASP A 314 41.89 -11.58 -33.46
N ALA A 315 42.00 -12.42 -34.46
CA ALA A 315 43.10 -13.37 -34.69
C ALA A 315 43.65 -13.21 -36.09
N ARG A 316 44.99 -13.11 -36.22
CA ARG A 316 45.70 -12.98 -37.50
C ARG A 316 46.87 -13.89 -37.59
N TYR A 317 47.02 -14.53 -38.74
CA TYR A 317 48.20 -15.28 -39.10
C TYR A 317 48.81 -14.74 -40.40
N SER A 318 50.13 -14.56 -40.40
CA SER A 318 50.89 -14.21 -41.60
C SER A 318 51.95 -15.26 -41.85
N GLY A 319 51.83 -15.92 -42.97
CA GLY A 319 52.79 -16.92 -43.44
C GLY A 319 54.19 -16.32 -43.71
N SER A 320 55.23 -17.14 -43.56
CA SER A 320 56.63 -16.74 -43.71
C SER A 320 57.45 -17.75 -44.43
N VAL A 321 58.69 -17.38 -44.84
CA VAL A 321 59.66 -18.34 -45.40
C VAL A 321 59.96 -19.46 -44.42
N ALA A 322 60.04 -19.17 -43.13
CA ALA A 322 60.34 -20.15 -42.10
C ALA A 322 59.22 -21.18 -41.91
N THR A 323 57.94 -20.81 -42.14
CA THR A 323 56.76 -21.70 -42.05
C THR A 323 56.42 -22.34 -43.39
N GLY A 324 57.07 -21.92 -44.50
CA GLY A 324 56.84 -22.50 -45.83
C GLY A 324 55.56 -22.05 -46.53
N ASP A 325 54.90 -21.00 -46.01
CA ASP A 325 53.60 -20.52 -46.47
C ASP A 325 53.56 -19.01 -46.71
N VAL A 326 54.66 -18.48 -47.27
CA VAL A 326 54.84 -17.06 -47.65
C VAL A 326 53.65 -16.58 -48.45
N GLY A 327 53.06 -15.47 -48.02
CA GLY A 327 51.91 -14.81 -48.64
C GLY A 327 50.55 -15.34 -48.18
N LEU A 328 50.51 -16.39 -47.34
CA LEU A 328 49.27 -16.78 -46.68
C LEU A 328 48.92 -15.78 -45.60
N LEU A 329 47.74 -15.15 -45.73
CA LEU A 329 47.15 -14.27 -44.74
C LEU A 329 45.82 -14.82 -44.31
N LEU A 330 45.70 -15.21 -43.03
CA LEU A 330 44.47 -15.70 -42.46
C LEU A 330 44.03 -14.73 -41.35
N HIS A 331 42.75 -14.45 -41.31
CA HIS A 331 42.17 -13.53 -40.34
C HIS A 331 40.75 -14.01 -39.97
N ASP A 332 40.35 -13.75 -38.74
CA ASP A 332 38.98 -13.82 -38.26
C ASP A 332 38.87 -13.04 -36.97
N ASP A 333 37.68 -12.57 -36.68
CA ASP A 333 37.30 -11.98 -35.41
C ASP A 333 35.98 -12.60 -34.91
N ASP A 334 35.83 -12.65 -33.60
CA ASP A 334 34.61 -13.13 -32.97
C ASP A 334 34.22 -12.22 -31.80
N GLN A 335 32.91 -12.07 -31.58
CA GLN A 335 32.38 -11.32 -30.48
C GLN A 335 31.78 -12.29 -29.44
N PHE A 336 32.11 -12.02 -28.19
CA PHE A 336 31.56 -12.80 -27.07
C PHE A 336 31.11 -11.88 -25.95
N VAL A 337 30.07 -12.33 -25.24
CA VAL A 337 29.57 -11.68 -24.04
C VAL A 337 30.27 -12.25 -22.82
N SER A 338 30.84 -11.38 -22.00
CA SER A 338 31.25 -11.69 -20.63
C SER A 338 30.23 -11.13 -19.67
N LYS A 339 29.57 -11.98 -18.90
CA LYS A 339 28.52 -11.60 -17.97
C LYS A 339 28.89 -11.83 -16.50
N PRO A 340 28.35 -11.06 -15.56
CA PRO A 340 28.58 -11.30 -14.13
C PRO A 340 28.06 -12.68 -13.72
N TYR A 341 28.65 -13.23 -12.65
CA TYR A 341 28.16 -14.44 -12.01
C TYR A 341 26.88 -14.19 -11.19
N GLY A 342 26.80 -13.05 -10.50
CA GLY A 342 25.67 -12.67 -9.68
C GLY A 342 25.74 -11.24 -9.19
N LEU A 343 24.77 -10.87 -8.35
CA LEU A 343 24.66 -9.56 -7.72
C LEU A 343 24.88 -9.69 -6.20
N LEU A 344 25.86 -8.96 -5.66
CA LEU A 344 26.12 -8.84 -4.24
C LEU A 344 25.34 -7.66 -3.67
N LEU A 345 24.46 -7.93 -2.69
CA LEU A 345 23.64 -6.92 -2.01
C LEU A 345 24.17 -6.68 -0.60
N GLU A 346 24.46 -5.42 -0.28
CA GLU A 346 24.96 -4.98 1.03
C GLU A 346 24.13 -3.84 1.58
N THR A 347 23.89 -3.84 2.90
CA THR A 347 23.21 -2.78 3.65
C THR A 347 24.05 -2.41 4.86
N ASP A 348 23.58 -1.42 5.63
CA ASP A 348 24.25 -1.02 6.88
C ASP A 348 23.87 -1.88 8.08
N THR A 349 23.08 -2.92 7.88
CA THR A 349 22.74 -3.89 8.96
C THR A 349 24.00 -4.51 9.53
N GLY A 350 24.15 -4.43 10.85
CA GLY A 350 25.31 -4.99 11.54
C GLY A 350 25.36 -6.52 11.44
N SER A 351 26.59 -7.07 11.50
CA SER A 351 26.83 -8.52 11.46
C SER A 351 26.24 -9.30 12.66
N SER A 352 25.84 -8.59 13.73
CA SER A 352 25.17 -9.17 14.91
C SER A 352 23.66 -9.37 14.72
N CYS A 353 23.09 -9.00 13.59
CA CYS A 353 21.65 -9.22 13.32
C CYS A 353 21.34 -10.72 13.29
N THR A 354 20.33 -11.10 14.05
CA THR A 354 19.79 -12.46 14.16
C THR A 354 18.42 -12.57 13.46
N ALA A 355 18.00 -13.77 13.19
CA ALA A 355 16.73 -14.06 12.51
C ALA A 355 15.52 -14.03 13.47
N ASP A 356 15.53 -13.10 14.43
CA ASP A 356 14.51 -12.95 15.48
C ASP A 356 14.45 -11.51 16.02
N ILE A 357 13.71 -11.31 17.11
CA ILE A 357 13.55 -10.01 17.79
C ILE A 357 14.86 -9.45 18.37
N ASN A 358 15.89 -10.28 18.57
CA ASN A 358 17.17 -9.84 19.13
C ASN A 358 18.09 -9.20 18.09
N CYS A 359 17.72 -9.23 16.79
CA CYS A 359 18.41 -8.42 15.80
C CYS A 359 18.42 -6.95 16.25
N PRO A 360 19.58 -6.29 16.35
CA PRO A 360 19.64 -4.88 16.71
C PRO A 360 18.80 -4.02 15.78
N LEU A 361 18.33 -2.87 16.24
CA LEU A 361 17.61 -1.91 15.40
C LEU A 361 18.48 -1.51 14.20
N TYR A 362 17.84 -1.26 13.07
CA TYR A 362 18.53 -0.75 11.90
C TYR A 362 19.25 0.57 12.27
N PRO A 363 20.51 0.77 11.82
CA PRO A 363 21.30 1.95 12.19
C PRO A 363 20.63 3.28 11.85
N ASN A 364 21.07 4.33 12.55
CA ASN A 364 20.63 5.71 12.33
C ASN A 364 19.13 5.98 12.55
N GLY A 365 18.45 5.10 13.29
CA GLY A 365 17.03 5.29 13.64
C GLY A 365 16.08 5.13 12.45
N VAL A 366 16.49 4.42 11.41
CA VAL A 366 15.65 4.09 10.25
C VAL A 366 14.53 3.14 10.68
N ARG A 367 13.30 3.51 10.38
CA ARG A 367 12.08 2.78 10.73
C ARG A 367 11.37 2.27 9.48
N ALA A 368 10.32 1.49 9.63
CA ALA A 368 9.50 1.03 8.51
C ALA A 368 8.99 2.22 7.67
N GLY A 369 9.28 2.18 6.36
CA GLY A 369 8.96 3.24 5.42
C GLY A 369 9.98 4.39 5.33
N ASP A 370 11.02 4.41 6.19
CA ASP A 370 12.14 5.35 6.02
C ASP A 370 13.12 4.82 4.97
N PRO A 371 13.76 5.70 4.17
CA PRO A 371 14.76 5.28 3.20
C PRO A 371 16.04 4.80 3.88
N PHE A 372 16.64 3.76 3.31
CA PHE A 372 17.97 3.26 3.66
C PHE A 372 18.75 2.94 2.38
N SER A 373 20.09 2.95 2.46
CA SER A 373 20.93 2.70 1.31
C SER A 373 21.19 1.20 1.11
N LEU A 374 20.83 0.69 -0.08
CA LEU A 374 21.15 -0.63 -0.58
C LEU A 374 22.27 -0.51 -1.61
N ARG A 375 23.44 -1.09 -1.33
CA ARG A 375 24.58 -1.10 -2.23
C ARG A 375 24.62 -2.43 -2.98
N ILE A 376 24.68 -2.36 -4.31
CA ILE A 376 24.63 -3.54 -5.16
C ILE A 376 25.86 -3.53 -6.06
N LYS A 377 26.59 -4.66 -6.10
CA LYS A 377 27.76 -4.89 -6.93
C LYS A 377 27.50 -6.06 -7.85
N ALA A 378 27.78 -5.93 -9.12
CA ALA A 378 27.87 -7.06 -10.02
C ALA A 378 29.24 -7.73 -9.83
N VAL A 379 29.26 -9.05 -9.70
CA VAL A 379 30.48 -9.79 -9.33
C VAL A 379 30.77 -10.95 -10.29
N ALA A 380 32.03 -11.20 -10.49
CA ALA A 380 32.54 -12.27 -11.36
C ALA A 380 32.44 -13.64 -10.71
N TRP A 381 32.63 -14.69 -11.51
CA TRP A 381 32.74 -16.06 -11.07
C TRP A 381 34.01 -16.30 -10.25
N GLN A 382 33.91 -17.11 -9.21
CA GLN A 382 35.04 -17.57 -8.41
C GLN A 382 35.13 -19.10 -8.38
N SER A 383 33.98 -19.78 -8.23
CA SER A 383 33.92 -21.24 -8.23
C SER A 383 32.57 -21.75 -8.75
N ASP A 384 32.54 -22.97 -9.25
CA ASP A 384 31.31 -23.61 -9.72
C ASP A 384 30.42 -23.99 -8.54
N GLY A 385 29.13 -23.65 -8.62
CA GLY A 385 28.12 -23.95 -7.59
C GLY A 385 28.15 -23.02 -6.40
N GLU A 386 28.85 -21.91 -6.48
CA GLU A 386 28.86 -20.87 -5.44
C GLU A 386 27.45 -20.28 -5.25
N ALA A 387 27.04 -20.12 -3.99
CA ALA A 387 25.69 -19.62 -3.67
C ALA A 387 25.57 -18.11 -3.98
N LEU A 388 24.42 -17.72 -4.50
CA LEU A 388 24.12 -16.32 -4.83
C LEU A 388 23.67 -15.54 -3.58
N THR A 389 24.45 -15.59 -2.51
CA THR A 389 24.20 -14.90 -1.23
C THR A 389 25.32 -13.92 -0.93
N ALA A 390 25.03 -12.87 -0.17
CA ALA A 390 26.03 -11.87 0.19
C ALA A 390 27.25 -12.48 0.90
N ALA A 391 27.05 -13.53 1.69
CA ALA A 391 28.14 -14.21 2.40
C ALA A 391 29.09 -14.94 1.45
N ALA A 392 28.60 -15.56 0.39
CA ALA A 392 29.41 -16.26 -0.60
C ALA A 392 30.07 -15.27 -1.56
N LEU A 393 29.30 -14.34 -2.11
CA LEU A 393 29.75 -13.41 -3.15
C LEU A 393 30.64 -12.27 -2.65
N GLY A 394 30.81 -12.10 -1.33
CA GLY A 394 31.47 -10.95 -0.72
C GLY A 394 32.96 -10.79 -1.05
N ASN A 395 33.63 -11.85 -1.53
CA ASN A 395 35.05 -11.86 -1.92
C ASN A 395 35.28 -11.99 -3.44
N ASN A 396 34.20 -12.00 -4.24
CA ASN A 396 34.32 -12.10 -5.70
C ASN A 396 34.77 -10.77 -6.31
N LEU A 397 35.46 -10.83 -7.45
CA LEU A 397 35.86 -9.64 -8.20
C LEU A 397 34.64 -8.87 -8.68
N VAL A 398 34.68 -7.55 -8.58
CA VAL A 398 33.64 -6.68 -9.10
C VAL A 398 33.78 -6.53 -10.61
N THR A 399 32.67 -6.66 -11.33
CA THR A 399 32.56 -6.41 -12.77
C THR A 399 32.06 -4.98 -13.00
N ALA A 400 32.98 -4.05 -13.03
CA ALA A 400 32.67 -2.62 -13.04
C ALA A 400 32.07 -2.11 -14.37
N ASN A 401 32.19 -2.89 -15.44
CA ASN A 401 31.60 -2.57 -16.74
C ASN A 401 30.18 -3.10 -16.92
N PHE A 402 29.62 -3.76 -15.92
CA PHE A 402 28.23 -4.22 -15.99
C PHE A 402 27.24 -3.07 -15.89
N GLN A 403 26.32 -3.01 -16.84
CA GLN A 403 25.20 -2.10 -16.86
C GLN A 403 23.94 -2.81 -17.33
N LEU A 404 22.84 -2.71 -16.60
CA LEU A 404 21.56 -3.34 -16.97
C LEU A 404 20.40 -2.60 -16.28
N GLY A 405 19.38 -2.25 -17.04
CA GLY A 405 18.18 -1.63 -16.51
C GLY A 405 17.15 -2.64 -15.97
N ASP A 406 16.15 -2.14 -15.29
CA ASP A 406 14.93 -2.87 -14.85
C ASP A 406 15.24 -4.12 -13.99
N ILE A 407 16.15 -4.01 -13.03
CA ILE A 407 16.43 -5.10 -12.08
C ILE A 407 15.44 -5.03 -10.93
N THR A 408 14.60 -6.04 -10.80
CA THR A 408 13.55 -6.12 -9.77
C THR A 408 14.14 -6.35 -8.39
N LEU A 409 13.70 -5.56 -7.41
CA LEU A 409 14.00 -5.71 -5.99
C LEU A 409 12.81 -6.30 -5.24
N THR A 410 13.06 -7.33 -4.44
CA THR A 410 12.04 -7.96 -3.60
C THR A 410 12.56 -8.18 -2.19
N SER A 411 11.64 -8.30 -1.24
CA SER A 411 11.95 -8.67 0.14
C SER A 411 11.31 -10.00 0.51
N ALA A 412 11.93 -10.72 1.41
CA ALA A 412 11.36 -11.88 2.08
C ALA A 412 11.47 -11.68 3.59
N VAL A 413 10.37 -11.85 4.33
CA VAL A 413 10.38 -11.76 5.79
C VAL A 413 11.11 -12.97 6.36
N VAL A 414 11.95 -12.72 7.36
CA VAL A 414 12.66 -13.73 8.12
C VAL A 414 12.11 -13.80 9.54
N ALA A 415 11.80 -12.65 10.13
CA ALA A 415 11.13 -12.52 11.41
C ALA A 415 10.19 -11.30 11.42
N PRO A 416 8.97 -11.47 11.94
CA PRO A 416 8.39 -12.68 12.55
C PRO A 416 8.21 -13.81 11.52
N SER A 417 8.24 -15.06 11.95
CA SER A 417 8.23 -16.24 11.05
C SER A 417 6.94 -16.43 10.26
N ASP A 418 5.84 -15.90 10.79
CA ASP A 418 4.49 -15.88 10.20
C ASP A 418 4.13 -14.51 9.60
N GLY A 419 5.14 -13.63 9.49
CA GLY A 419 4.98 -12.29 8.97
C GLY A 419 4.79 -12.22 7.46
N VAL A 420 4.45 -11.03 6.99
CA VAL A 420 4.35 -10.70 5.57
C VAL A 420 5.62 -10.00 5.09
N ALA A 421 5.96 -10.21 3.83
CA ALA A 421 7.05 -9.48 3.20
C ALA A 421 6.70 -7.99 3.09
N GLY A 422 7.65 -7.12 3.41
CA GLY A 422 7.49 -5.69 3.19
C GLY A 422 7.69 -5.34 1.71
N ALA A 423 6.89 -4.45 1.17
CA ALA A 423 7.13 -3.89 -0.16
C ALA A 423 8.35 -2.97 -0.13
N LEU A 424 9.19 -3.07 -1.16
CA LEU A 424 10.29 -2.13 -1.38
C LEU A 424 9.84 -0.96 -2.26
N SER A 425 10.33 0.24 -1.97
CA SER A 425 10.06 1.43 -2.77
C SER A 425 11.33 2.27 -2.92
N PRO A 426 11.93 2.36 -4.13
CA PRO A 426 11.52 1.68 -5.37
C PRO A 426 11.65 0.15 -5.30
N GLY A 427 10.84 -0.56 -6.12
CA GLY A 427 10.84 -2.01 -6.26
C GLY A 427 11.72 -2.52 -7.41
N ASP A 428 12.42 -1.64 -8.09
CA ASP A 428 13.36 -1.89 -9.18
C ASP A 428 14.48 -0.83 -9.21
N TYR A 429 15.52 -1.10 -9.97
CA TYR A 429 16.63 -0.15 -10.18
C TYR A 429 17.39 -0.46 -11.47
N ASP A 430 18.11 0.56 -11.96
CA ASP A 430 19.07 0.43 -13.04
C ASP A 430 20.49 0.28 -12.46
N HIS A 431 21.19 -0.81 -12.84
CA HIS A 431 22.58 -0.99 -12.48
C HIS A 431 23.47 -0.18 -13.42
N LEU A 432 24.25 0.72 -12.85
CA LEU A 432 25.10 1.65 -13.59
C LEU A 432 26.54 1.17 -13.62
N LEU A 433 27.30 1.64 -14.64
CA LEU A 433 28.75 1.43 -14.72
C LEU A 433 29.44 1.88 -13.43
N GLY A 434 30.35 1.08 -12.92
CA GLY A 434 31.14 1.40 -11.74
C GLY A 434 31.28 0.23 -10.78
N SER A 435 31.97 0.46 -9.66
CA SER A 435 32.21 -0.59 -8.65
C SER A 435 30.99 -1.00 -7.87
N GLN A 436 29.96 -0.15 -7.83
CA GLN A 436 28.67 -0.43 -7.18
C GLN A 436 27.61 0.56 -7.66
N THR A 437 26.36 0.14 -7.58
CA THR A 437 25.19 1.03 -7.66
C THR A 437 24.57 1.13 -6.26
N SER A 438 24.29 2.36 -5.81
CA SER A 438 23.60 2.62 -4.54
C SER A 438 22.16 3.02 -4.83
N VAL A 439 21.21 2.35 -4.16
CA VAL A 439 19.77 2.59 -4.28
C VAL A 439 19.25 2.95 -2.91
N ASP A 440 18.66 4.13 -2.77
CA ASP A 440 17.92 4.49 -1.57
C ASP A 440 16.51 3.88 -1.69
N THR A 441 16.27 2.84 -0.93
CA THR A 441 14.97 2.11 -0.89
C THR A 441 14.40 2.13 0.51
N ALA A 442 13.09 1.93 0.63
CA ALA A 442 12.38 1.82 1.90
C ALA A 442 11.61 0.51 1.94
N ILE A 443 11.49 -0.09 3.13
CA ILE A 443 10.67 -1.28 3.34
C ILE A 443 9.41 -0.92 4.14
N SER A 444 8.26 -1.38 3.68
CA SER A 444 6.96 -0.96 4.23
C SER A 444 6.60 -1.60 5.57
N GLU A 445 7.29 -2.65 6.02
CA GLU A 445 6.92 -3.50 7.15
C GLU A 445 7.97 -3.55 8.26
N VAL A 446 7.50 -3.89 9.45
CA VAL A 446 8.29 -4.19 10.64
C VAL A 446 8.90 -5.58 10.52
N GLY A 447 10.14 -5.74 10.98
CA GLY A 447 10.75 -7.06 11.02
C GLY A 447 12.21 -7.13 10.61
N VAL A 448 12.66 -8.36 10.36
CA VAL A 448 13.95 -8.71 9.78
C VAL A 448 13.70 -9.39 8.44
N PHE A 449 14.43 -8.97 7.42
CA PHE A 449 14.20 -9.37 6.03
C PHE A 449 15.45 -9.88 5.35
N ARG A 450 15.28 -10.49 4.19
CA ARG A 450 16.30 -10.67 3.14
C ARG A 450 15.82 -9.96 1.89
N LEU A 451 16.73 -9.24 1.24
CA LEU A 451 16.45 -8.55 -0.01
C LEU A 451 17.04 -9.35 -1.17
N SER A 452 16.35 -9.36 -2.29
CA SER A 452 16.82 -10.01 -3.51
C SER A 452 16.76 -9.05 -4.68
N ALA A 453 17.77 -9.09 -5.53
CA ALA A 453 17.80 -8.40 -6.81
C ALA A 453 17.76 -9.43 -7.92
N THR A 454 16.80 -9.32 -8.83
CA THR A 454 16.57 -10.27 -9.92
C THR A 454 16.51 -9.53 -11.25
N PRO A 455 17.56 -9.69 -12.12
CA PRO A 455 17.53 -9.17 -13.47
C PRO A 455 16.39 -9.79 -14.28
N THR A 456 15.58 -8.98 -14.94
CA THR A 456 14.47 -9.40 -15.80
C THR A 456 14.80 -9.22 -17.28
N ALA A 457 15.66 -8.27 -17.60
CA ALA A 457 16.17 -8.05 -18.94
C ALA A 457 17.35 -8.97 -19.27
N SER A 458 17.57 -9.25 -20.56
CA SER A 458 18.75 -9.96 -21.03
C SER A 458 19.94 -9.01 -21.21
N TYR A 459 21.12 -9.48 -20.86
CA TYR A 459 22.39 -8.78 -21.07
C TYR A 459 23.03 -9.29 -22.36
N PHE A 460 22.92 -8.54 -23.45
CA PHE A 460 23.35 -8.95 -24.81
C PHE A 460 22.79 -10.31 -25.22
N GLY A 461 21.54 -10.61 -24.87
CA GLY A 461 20.91 -11.90 -25.15
C GLY A 461 21.13 -12.99 -24.09
N GLU A 462 22.01 -12.75 -23.10
CA GLU A 462 22.32 -13.68 -22.02
C GLU A 462 21.48 -13.38 -20.76
N THR A 463 21.14 -14.40 -20.01
CA THR A 463 20.53 -14.24 -18.70
C THR A 463 21.58 -14.00 -17.63
N VAL A 464 21.36 -13.02 -16.75
CA VAL A 464 22.23 -12.72 -15.61
C VAL A 464 21.56 -13.23 -14.34
N SER A 465 22.34 -13.88 -13.47
CA SER A 465 21.85 -14.34 -12.18
C SER A 465 21.72 -13.17 -11.20
N GLY A 466 20.68 -13.19 -10.38
CA GLY A 466 20.48 -12.22 -9.30
C GLY A 466 21.36 -12.48 -8.09
N GLY A 467 20.91 -12.01 -6.93
CA GLY A 467 21.56 -12.24 -5.65
C GLY A 467 20.66 -11.93 -4.48
N THR A 468 21.05 -12.40 -3.29
CA THR A 468 20.30 -12.23 -2.04
C THR A 468 21.21 -11.67 -0.96
N SER A 469 20.70 -10.65 -0.23
CA SER A 469 21.39 -10.00 0.88
C SER A 469 21.61 -10.95 2.08
N GLY A 470 22.40 -10.55 3.03
CA GLY A 470 22.35 -11.02 4.40
C GLY A 470 21.01 -10.66 5.08
N LEU A 471 20.94 -10.80 6.41
CA LEU A 471 19.80 -10.28 7.16
C LEU A 471 19.80 -8.75 7.10
N VAL A 472 18.62 -8.18 6.95
CA VAL A 472 18.39 -6.73 6.88
C VAL A 472 17.31 -6.33 7.88
N GLY A 473 17.62 -5.42 8.78
CA GLY A 473 16.72 -4.97 9.83
C GLY A 473 17.49 -4.80 11.16
N ARG A 474 16.84 -4.75 12.29
CA ARG A 474 15.39 -4.86 12.57
C ARG A 474 14.71 -3.49 12.33
N PHE A 475 13.67 -3.50 11.54
CA PHE A 475 12.82 -2.33 11.36
C PHE A 475 11.69 -2.34 12.40
N ILE A 476 11.35 -1.18 12.92
CA ILE A 476 10.28 -0.94 13.90
C ILE A 476 9.24 0.01 13.31
N PRO A 477 8.05 0.17 13.91
CA PRO A 477 7.08 1.14 13.44
C PRO A 477 7.64 2.55 13.39
N ALA A 478 7.21 3.33 12.41
CA ALA A 478 7.54 4.76 12.36
C ALA A 478 6.88 5.51 13.51
N TYR A 479 5.64 5.16 13.82
CA TYR A 479 4.88 5.70 14.93
C TYR A 479 3.72 4.75 15.30
N LEU A 480 3.12 5.01 16.47
CA LEU A 480 1.89 4.36 16.92
C LEU A 480 0.73 5.34 16.80
N GLY A 481 -0.41 4.87 16.32
CA GLY A 481 -1.67 5.58 16.37
C GLY A 481 -2.49 5.11 17.56
N ALA A 482 -3.35 5.98 18.10
CA ALA A 482 -4.26 5.64 19.18
C ALA A 482 -5.69 6.04 18.80
N ALA A 483 -6.66 5.21 19.16
CA ALA A 483 -8.08 5.49 19.09
C ALA A 483 -8.74 5.08 20.41
N GLY A 484 -9.79 5.77 20.81
CA GLY A 484 -10.50 5.47 22.05
C GLY A 484 -12.02 5.51 21.85
N ASP A 485 -12.73 4.72 22.65
CA ASP A 485 -14.18 4.71 22.72
C ASP A 485 -14.63 4.48 24.15
N ALA A 486 -15.63 5.23 24.59
CA ALA A 486 -16.37 5.00 25.84
C ALA A 486 -17.70 5.76 25.83
N SER A 487 -18.69 5.23 26.50
CA SER A 487 -19.91 5.96 26.81
C SER A 487 -20.48 5.53 28.17
N LEU A 488 -21.25 6.38 28.80
CA LEU A 488 -21.87 6.12 30.10
C LEU A 488 -23.31 5.67 29.95
N THR A 489 -23.75 4.85 30.91
CA THR A 489 -25.18 4.52 31.12
C THR A 489 -25.73 5.35 32.29
N PRO A 490 -26.91 5.98 32.15
CA PRO A 490 -27.58 6.64 33.26
C PRO A 490 -27.91 5.63 34.38
N SER A 491 -27.71 6.04 35.62
CA SER A 491 -27.95 5.16 36.78
C SER A 491 -29.35 5.30 37.36
N CYS A 492 -30.12 6.31 36.94
CA CYS A 492 -31.53 6.44 37.33
C CYS A 492 -32.45 6.26 36.13
N GLY A 493 -32.67 5.00 35.78
CA GLY A 493 -33.42 4.59 34.59
C GLY A 493 -32.67 4.98 33.31
N SER A 494 -33.37 5.54 32.33
CA SER A 494 -32.79 5.98 31.06
C SER A 494 -32.67 7.51 30.97
N ALA A 495 -32.87 8.23 32.08
CA ALA A 495 -33.09 9.67 32.04
C ALA A 495 -31.87 10.48 32.53
N PHE A 496 -31.25 10.10 33.65
CA PHE A 496 -30.21 10.87 34.32
C PHE A 496 -29.46 10.06 35.39
N SER A 497 -28.47 10.63 36.01
CA SER A 497 -27.80 10.11 37.22
C SER A 497 -27.77 11.19 38.29
N TYR A 498 -27.90 10.80 39.56
CA TYR A 498 -27.67 11.74 40.65
C TYR A 498 -26.16 11.93 40.92
N GLN A 499 -25.77 13.11 41.36
CA GLN A 499 -24.45 13.32 41.96
C GLN A 499 -24.31 12.42 43.20
N GLY A 500 -23.20 11.67 43.28
CA GLY A 500 -22.96 10.63 44.27
C GLY A 500 -23.43 9.24 43.87
N GLN A 501 -24.21 9.12 42.82
CA GLN A 501 -24.62 7.84 42.26
C GLN A 501 -23.55 7.34 41.27
N PRO A 502 -23.07 6.09 41.42
CA PRO A 502 -22.15 5.52 40.44
C PRO A 502 -22.82 5.36 39.08
N MET A 503 -22.11 5.72 38.01
CA MET A 503 -22.49 5.53 36.63
C MET A 503 -21.66 4.40 36.06
N ASP A 504 -22.32 3.45 35.42
CA ASP A 504 -21.70 2.36 34.68
C ASP A 504 -21.37 2.81 33.25
N PHE A 505 -20.51 2.08 32.62
CA PHE A 505 -20.31 2.21 31.17
C PHE A 505 -21.44 1.49 30.42
N ALA A 506 -21.76 2.00 29.23
CA ALA A 506 -22.75 1.37 28.38
C ALA A 506 -22.22 0.03 27.84
N ASP A 507 -23.13 -0.95 27.63
CA ASP A 507 -22.79 -2.27 27.10
C ASP A 507 -21.98 -2.14 25.81
N SER A 508 -20.83 -2.79 25.74
CA SER A 508 -19.88 -2.76 24.63
C SER A 508 -19.21 -1.39 24.37
N HIS A 509 -19.37 -0.42 25.26
CA HIS A 509 -18.75 0.90 25.22
C HIS A 509 -17.98 1.24 26.51
N GLU A 510 -17.42 0.23 27.15
CA GLU A 510 -16.45 0.41 28.23
C GLU A 510 -15.20 1.13 27.67
N PRO A 511 -14.49 1.88 28.53
CA PRO A 511 -13.27 2.58 28.09
C PRO A 511 -12.32 1.67 27.33
N THR A 512 -12.12 1.96 26.07
CA THR A 512 -11.30 1.17 25.15
C THR A 512 -10.22 2.05 24.55
N LEU A 513 -9.00 1.52 24.48
CA LEU A 513 -7.86 2.12 23.79
C LEU A 513 -7.36 1.13 22.73
N THR A 514 -7.43 1.50 21.48
CA THR A 514 -6.85 0.74 20.36
C THR A 514 -5.56 1.40 19.92
N ILE A 515 -4.47 0.63 19.92
CA ILE A 515 -3.16 1.05 19.42
C ILE A 515 -2.88 0.34 18.12
N THR A 516 -2.52 1.11 17.09
CA THR A 516 -2.20 0.61 15.75
C THR A 516 -0.81 1.10 15.34
N ALA A 517 0.00 0.23 14.80
CA ALA A 517 1.35 0.55 14.35
C ALA A 517 1.39 0.95 12.88
N TYR A 518 2.14 2.01 12.57
CA TYR A 518 2.21 2.58 11.23
C TYR A 518 3.65 2.73 10.74
N ASN A 519 3.83 2.58 9.42
CA ASN A 519 5.05 2.97 8.75
C ASN A 519 5.07 4.48 8.45
N ARG A 520 6.18 4.99 7.91
CA ARG A 520 6.34 6.42 7.57
C ARG A 520 5.31 6.92 6.56
N GLY A 521 4.83 6.07 5.69
CA GLY A 521 3.80 6.37 4.70
C GLY A 521 2.37 6.38 5.25
N GLY A 522 2.17 6.08 6.54
CA GLY A 522 0.84 6.02 7.17
C GLY A 522 0.08 4.71 6.92
N ASN A 523 0.74 3.68 6.39
CA ASN A 523 0.15 2.36 6.25
C ASN A 523 0.42 1.53 7.50
N VAL A 524 -0.54 0.67 7.85
CA VAL A 524 -0.41 -0.24 8.99
C VAL A 524 0.73 -1.22 8.77
N THR A 525 1.53 -1.45 9.83
CA THR A 525 2.58 -2.47 9.85
C THR A 525 2.05 -3.73 10.55
N THR A 526 1.59 -4.68 9.76
CA THR A 526 0.88 -5.87 10.24
C THR A 526 1.79 -6.86 10.99
N ASN A 527 3.09 -6.82 10.72
CA ASN A 527 4.08 -7.65 11.41
C ASN A 527 4.33 -7.22 12.86
N TYR A 528 4.00 -5.97 13.22
CA TYR A 528 4.24 -5.48 14.58
C TYR A 528 3.43 -6.24 15.62
N ASP A 529 2.24 -6.68 15.29
CA ASP A 529 1.38 -7.44 16.21
C ASP A 529 1.72 -8.95 16.28
N ARG A 530 2.80 -9.41 15.65
CA ARG A 530 3.16 -10.82 15.61
C ARG A 530 4.23 -11.17 16.63
N GLY A 531 3.93 -12.14 17.50
CA GLY A 531 4.86 -12.67 18.49
C GLY A 531 5.51 -11.59 19.36
N ASP A 532 6.83 -11.62 19.48
CA ASP A 532 7.61 -10.70 20.31
C ASP A 532 7.84 -9.32 19.65
N PHE A 533 7.32 -9.09 18.45
CA PHE A 533 7.47 -7.80 17.76
C PHE A 533 6.56 -6.73 18.34
N TRP A 534 5.50 -7.11 19.07
CA TRP A 534 4.74 -6.16 19.88
C TRP A 534 5.55 -5.75 21.11
N ARG A 535 6.15 -4.56 21.07
CA ARG A 535 7.04 -4.07 22.09
C ARG A 535 6.40 -3.09 23.07
N LEU A 536 5.15 -2.68 22.82
CA LEU A 536 4.42 -1.82 23.76
C LEU A 536 4.01 -2.62 24.98
N SER A 537 4.37 -2.11 26.15
CA SER A 537 3.89 -2.67 27.42
C SER A 537 2.39 -2.43 27.56
N THR A 538 1.68 -3.35 28.21
CA THR A 538 0.25 -3.20 28.49
C THR A 538 -0.03 -1.87 29.19
N PRO A 539 -0.83 -0.96 28.61
CA PRO A 539 -1.13 0.32 29.25
C PRO A 539 -1.98 0.13 30.49
N ALA A 540 -1.70 0.91 31.54
CA ALA A 540 -2.62 1.06 32.65
C ALA A 540 -3.87 1.87 32.19
N VAL A 541 -4.97 1.75 32.94
CA VAL A 541 -6.15 2.59 32.71
C VAL A 541 -5.77 4.07 32.69
N GLY A 542 -6.28 4.79 31.70
CA GLY A 542 -6.02 6.24 31.56
C GLY A 542 -6.68 7.06 32.68
N SER A 543 -6.21 8.27 32.88
CA SER A 543 -6.83 9.19 33.83
C SER A 543 -8.12 9.79 33.23
N TYR A 544 -9.18 9.80 34.06
CA TYR A 544 -10.43 10.44 33.69
C TYR A 544 -10.44 11.92 34.07
N SER A 545 -11.10 12.72 33.27
CA SER A 545 -11.37 14.14 33.58
C SER A 545 -12.75 14.54 33.09
N SER A 546 -13.38 15.45 33.84
CA SER A 546 -14.62 16.09 33.40
C SER A 546 -14.30 17.41 32.71
N VAL A 547 -15.03 17.69 31.63
CA VAL A 547 -14.87 18.88 30.78
C VAL A 547 -16.21 19.55 30.47
N THR A 548 -17.10 19.57 31.47
CA THR A 548 -18.40 20.26 31.34
C THR A 548 -18.28 21.78 31.23
N GLY A 549 -17.13 22.34 31.58
CA GLY A 549 -16.86 23.78 31.68
C GLY A 549 -17.28 24.39 33.02
N ILE A 550 -17.76 23.58 33.96
CA ILE A 550 -18.18 23.98 35.30
C ILE A 550 -17.11 23.52 36.29
N ALA A 551 -16.16 24.38 36.57
CA ALA A 551 -14.96 24.02 37.33
C ALA A 551 -15.27 23.35 38.69
N GLY A 552 -16.34 23.80 39.38
CA GLY A 552 -16.75 23.17 40.64
C GLY A 552 -17.34 21.79 40.52
N LEU A 553 -17.93 21.44 39.40
CA LEU A 553 -18.42 20.09 39.08
C LEU A 553 -17.25 19.21 38.55
N ASP A 554 -16.51 19.76 37.60
CA ASP A 554 -15.40 19.04 36.97
C ASP A 554 -14.36 18.52 37.98
N ALA A 555 -14.10 19.33 39.04
CA ALA A 555 -13.20 18.95 40.14
C ALA A 555 -13.73 17.83 41.05
N ARG A 556 -15.00 17.42 40.92
CA ARG A 556 -15.65 16.40 41.76
C ARG A 556 -15.85 15.06 41.07
N LEU A 557 -15.31 14.90 39.84
CA LEU A 557 -15.29 13.58 39.21
C LEU A 557 -14.42 12.63 40.00
N ALA A 558 -14.96 11.46 40.33
CA ALA A 558 -14.26 10.41 41.05
C ALA A 558 -14.55 9.05 40.38
N SER A 559 -13.59 8.16 40.43
CA SER A 559 -13.77 6.75 40.06
C SER A 559 -13.92 5.88 41.31
N GLN A 560 -14.61 4.77 41.16
CA GLN A 560 -14.72 3.71 42.17
C GLN A 560 -14.70 2.32 41.53
N GLY A 561 -14.34 1.32 42.31
CA GLY A 561 -14.10 -0.03 41.80
C GLY A 561 -12.63 -0.21 41.38
N THR A 562 -12.34 -1.35 40.80
CA THR A 562 -11.01 -1.68 40.27
C THR A 562 -11.21 -2.10 38.84
N ALA A 563 -10.59 -1.39 37.91
CA ALA A 563 -10.68 -1.72 36.50
C ALA A 563 -10.11 -3.12 36.21
N SER A 564 -10.88 -3.94 35.55
CA SER A 564 -10.45 -5.22 34.97
C SER A 564 -10.07 -4.99 33.51
N LEU A 565 -8.88 -5.46 33.11
CA LEU A 565 -8.37 -5.28 31.77
C LEU A 565 -8.66 -6.52 30.92
N LEU A 566 -9.28 -6.32 29.77
CA LEU A 566 -9.37 -7.26 28.67
C LEU A 566 -8.51 -6.75 27.49
N GLN A 567 -7.63 -7.60 26.99
CA GLN A 567 -6.84 -7.33 25.78
C GLN A 567 -7.38 -8.16 24.63
N GLU A 568 -7.62 -7.53 23.48
CA GLU A 568 -8.14 -8.14 22.26
C GLU A 568 -7.20 -7.85 21.06
N GLY A 569 -7.27 -8.66 20.02
CA GLY A 569 -6.50 -8.49 18.79
C GLY A 569 -5.03 -8.89 18.91
N ALA A 570 -4.62 -9.60 19.97
CA ALA A 570 -3.21 -9.96 20.14
C ALA A 570 -2.79 -11.10 19.21
N GLY A 571 -1.89 -10.82 18.28
CA GLY A 571 -1.27 -11.83 17.41
C GLY A 571 -2.13 -12.21 16.19
N ASP A 572 -3.19 -11.50 15.87
CA ASP A 572 -4.02 -11.76 14.70
C ASP A 572 -3.40 -11.19 13.39
N GLY A 573 -2.39 -10.35 13.53
CA GLY A 573 -1.58 -9.84 12.42
C GLY A 573 -2.23 -8.70 11.66
N ASP A 574 -3.09 -7.94 12.31
CA ASP A 574 -3.68 -6.71 11.78
C ASP A 574 -2.87 -5.44 12.14
N GLY A 575 -1.82 -5.59 12.94
CA GLY A 575 -0.94 -4.49 13.38
C GLY A 575 -1.51 -3.65 14.52
N ALA A 576 -2.57 -4.13 15.20
CA ALA A 576 -3.27 -3.39 16.24
C ALA A 576 -3.55 -4.26 17.48
N ARG A 577 -3.75 -3.62 18.64
CA ARG A 577 -4.30 -4.25 19.84
C ARG A 577 -5.26 -3.30 20.54
N SER A 578 -6.32 -3.86 21.06
CA SER A 578 -7.30 -3.14 21.85
C SER A 578 -7.22 -3.53 23.32
N TYR A 579 -7.32 -2.52 24.19
CA TYR A 579 -7.31 -2.63 25.63
C TYR A 579 -8.61 -2.06 26.15
N ARG A 580 -9.43 -2.90 26.81
CA ARG A 580 -10.72 -2.53 27.35
C ARG A 580 -10.70 -2.67 28.86
N TRP A 581 -11.22 -1.67 29.58
CA TRP A 581 -11.31 -1.67 31.04
C TRP A 581 -12.77 -1.73 31.47
N SER A 582 -13.14 -2.80 32.20
CA SER A 582 -14.44 -3.00 32.81
C SER A 582 -14.36 -2.88 34.33
N ASP A 583 -15.51 -3.06 35.02
CA ASP A 583 -15.67 -3.13 36.48
C ASP A 583 -15.31 -1.85 37.24
N GLU A 584 -15.08 -0.75 36.54
CA GLU A 584 -14.90 0.58 37.12
C GLU A 584 -16.16 1.40 36.88
N GLN A 585 -16.50 2.28 37.80
CA GLN A 585 -17.64 3.18 37.73
C GLN A 585 -17.17 4.62 37.95
N LEU A 586 -17.81 5.56 37.31
CA LEU A 586 -17.53 6.98 37.49
C LEU A 586 -18.68 7.64 38.23
N ARG A 587 -18.42 8.63 39.05
CA ARG A 587 -19.43 9.45 39.71
C ARG A 587 -18.93 10.86 39.90
N TYR A 588 -19.84 11.77 40.02
CA TYR A 588 -19.56 13.11 40.53
C TYR A 588 -19.87 13.15 42.03
N ASP A 589 -18.90 13.43 42.86
CA ASP A 589 -19.15 13.65 44.28
C ASP A 589 -20.13 14.82 44.47
N PRO A 590 -21.16 14.65 45.30
CA PRO A 590 -22.23 15.64 45.41
C PRO A 590 -21.72 16.92 46.04
N ALA A 591 -22.19 18.05 45.51
CA ALA A 591 -21.95 19.35 46.15
C ALA A 591 -22.50 19.37 47.56
N LEU A 592 -21.82 20.03 48.50
CA LEU A 592 -22.33 20.21 49.85
C LEU A 592 -23.61 21.05 49.82
N LEU A 593 -23.55 22.16 49.12
CA LEU A 593 -24.69 23.05 48.85
C LEU A 593 -24.72 23.39 47.37
N PRO A 594 -25.88 23.51 46.75
CA PRO A 594 -25.95 23.94 45.35
C PRO A 594 -25.41 25.34 45.23
N SER A 595 -24.61 25.58 44.20
CA SER A 595 -24.05 26.89 43.88
C SER A 595 -24.31 27.21 42.41
N GLY A 596 -24.80 28.39 42.13
CA GLY A 596 -24.94 28.90 40.77
C GLY A 596 -25.94 28.15 39.89
N ASP A 597 -25.77 28.31 38.59
CA ASP A 597 -26.71 27.88 37.55
C ASP A 597 -26.32 26.52 36.94
N ASP A 598 -25.77 25.61 37.73
CA ASP A 598 -24.96 24.50 37.19
C ASP A 598 -25.71 23.21 37.02
N TYR A 599 -27.00 23.11 37.32
CA TYR A 599 -27.74 21.84 37.31
C TYR A 599 -29.15 22.00 36.73
N PRO A 600 -29.64 21.01 35.97
CA PRO A 600 -29.03 19.77 35.45
C PRO A 600 -27.95 20.03 34.39
N VAL A 601 -26.94 19.18 34.29
CA VAL A 601 -25.83 19.33 33.34
C VAL A 601 -25.51 18.00 32.66
N MET A 602 -25.22 18.04 31.36
CA MET A 602 -24.71 16.85 30.65
C MET A 602 -23.29 16.52 31.10
N ALA A 603 -23.06 15.29 31.50
CA ALA A 603 -21.71 14.79 31.76
C ALA A 603 -20.90 14.80 30.47
N LYS A 604 -19.74 15.45 30.49
CA LYS A 604 -18.74 15.41 29.40
C LYS A 604 -17.42 14.96 29.98
N LEU A 605 -17.00 13.79 29.57
CA LEU A 605 -15.82 13.13 30.11
C LEU A 605 -14.78 12.90 29.04
N GLN A 606 -13.53 12.86 29.48
CA GLN A 606 -12.37 12.51 28.67
C GLN A 606 -11.55 11.45 29.41
N GLN A 607 -10.92 10.58 28.65
CA GLN A 607 -9.85 9.73 29.16
C GLN A 607 -8.53 10.10 28.50
N ARG A 608 -7.48 10.16 29.29
CA ARG A 608 -6.14 10.58 28.86
C ARG A 608 -5.09 9.55 29.19
N PHE A 609 -4.22 9.30 28.23
CA PHE A 609 -3.01 8.49 28.35
C PHE A 609 -1.78 9.37 28.18
N ALA A 610 -0.81 9.21 29.07
CA ALA A 610 0.46 9.93 28.95
C ALA A 610 1.32 9.35 27.81
N ALA A 611 2.18 10.18 27.21
CA ALA A 611 3.08 9.72 26.14
C ALA A 611 3.90 8.48 26.51
N ALA A 612 4.39 8.38 27.76
CA ALA A 612 5.15 7.24 28.23
C ALA A 612 4.36 5.92 28.24
N ALA A 613 3.03 5.97 28.39
CA ALA A 613 2.17 4.77 28.31
C ALA A 613 1.95 4.30 26.85
N LEU A 614 2.27 5.15 25.90
CA LEU A 614 2.09 4.95 24.45
C LEU A 614 3.44 4.92 23.72
N THR A 615 4.52 4.61 24.43
CA THR A 615 5.89 4.45 23.92
C THR A 615 6.33 3.03 24.19
N ASP A 616 6.78 2.34 23.16
CA ASP A 616 7.25 0.96 23.28
C ASP A 616 8.72 0.88 23.73
N GLN A 617 9.23 -0.34 23.89
CA GLN A 617 10.60 -0.61 24.36
C GLN A 617 11.68 -0.25 23.34
N ASP A 618 11.31 0.02 22.07
CA ASP A 618 12.18 0.39 20.98
C ASP A 618 12.01 1.88 20.58
N ASP A 619 11.36 2.67 21.46
CA ASP A 619 11.07 4.09 21.26
C ASP A 619 10.12 4.39 20.07
N ALA A 620 9.32 3.41 19.61
CA ALA A 620 8.18 3.72 18.76
C ALA A 620 7.03 4.23 19.64
N CYS A 621 6.45 5.37 19.32
CA CYS A 621 5.49 6.05 20.20
C CYS A 621 4.31 6.67 19.44
N HIS A 622 3.28 7.05 20.19
CA HIS A 622 2.13 7.76 19.65
C HIS A 622 2.51 9.14 19.12
N GLY A 623 1.98 9.49 17.93
CA GLY A 623 2.20 10.75 17.24
C GLY A 623 2.92 10.55 15.91
N SER A 624 2.62 11.37 14.92
CA SER A 624 3.24 11.30 13.57
C SER A 624 4.55 12.08 13.43
N GLY A 625 4.97 12.77 14.50
CA GLY A 625 6.14 13.66 14.52
C GLY A 625 7.41 13.02 15.10
N THR A 626 8.34 13.86 15.45
CA THR A 626 9.60 13.48 16.13
C THR A 626 9.47 13.40 17.65
N ALA A 627 8.37 13.90 18.22
CA ALA A 627 8.08 13.88 19.65
C ALA A 627 6.95 12.90 19.95
N CYS A 628 7.11 12.15 21.05
CA CYS A 628 6.06 11.29 21.56
C CYS A 628 4.97 12.12 22.25
N GLU A 629 3.72 11.86 21.91
CA GLU A 629 2.56 12.59 22.38
C GLU A 629 1.65 11.71 23.24
N GLY A 630 0.95 12.31 24.20
CA GLY A 630 -0.14 11.65 24.90
C GLY A 630 -1.39 11.60 24.01
N PHE A 631 -2.31 10.75 24.38
CA PHE A 631 -3.60 10.61 23.69
C PHE A 631 -4.74 10.94 24.63
N THR A 632 -5.72 11.69 24.14
CA THR A 632 -6.94 12.03 24.87
C THR A 632 -8.13 11.87 23.95
N TYR A 633 -9.19 11.25 24.42
CA TYR A 633 -10.44 11.15 23.68
C TYR A 633 -11.64 11.50 24.54
N ASP A 634 -12.68 12.00 23.89
CA ASP A 634 -13.97 12.32 24.50
C ASP A 634 -14.84 11.07 24.58
N PHE A 635 -15.57 10.93 25.67
CA PHE A 635 -16.64 9.94 25.75
C PHE A 635 -17.78 10.33 24.82
N ALA A 636 -18.40 9.34 24.19
CA ALA A 636 -19.56 9.59 23.37
C ALA A 636 -20.72 10.12 24.22
N ASP A 637 -21.41 11.16 23.73
CA ASP A 637 -22.62 11.67 24.35
C ASP A 637 -23.73 10.59 24.28
N ALA A 638 -24.04 9.99 25.42
CA ALA A 638 -25.16 9.03 25.52
C ALA A 638 -26.45 9.71 25.98
N PRO A 639 -27.62 9.32 25.47
CA PRO A 639 -28.89 9.77 26.01
C PRO A 639 -28.98 9.50 27.52
N GLY A 640 -29.34 10.51 28.32
CA GLY A 640 -29.46 10.36 29.77
C GLY A 640 -28.18 10.58 30.57
N SER A 641 -27.07 10.97 29.95
CA SER A 641 -25.82 11.37 30.65
C SER A 641 -25.99 12.66 31.49
N GLU A 642 -27.21 13.11 31.73
CA GLU A 642 -27.48 14.28 32.55
C GLU A 642 -27.24 13.94 34.02
N VAL A 643 -26.54 14.86 34.73
CA VAL A 643 -26.23 14.74 36.14
C VAL A 643 -27.05 15.75 36.94
N ARG A 644 -27.73 15.31 37.99
CA ARG A 644 -28.59 16.12 38.83
C ARG A 644 -28.17 16.06 40.30
N LEU A 645 -28.23 17.17 40.98
CA LEU A 645 -28.08 17.20 42.43
C LEU A 645 -29.40 16.86 43.06
N GLY A 646 -29.52 15.71 43.67
CA GLY A 646 -30.76 15.20 44.27
C GLY A 646 -30.82 15.33 45.77
N ARG A 647 -32.05 15.24 46.31
CA ARG A 647 -32.32 15.04 47.73
C ARG A 647 -33.64 14.34 47.94
N LEU A 648 -33.73 13.59 49.04
CA LEU A 648 -34.99 13.12 49.58
C LEU A 648 -35.50 14.18 50.59
N ARG A 649 -36.77 14.51 50.54
CA ARG A 649 -37.45 15.32 51.54
C ARG A 649 -38.66 14.55 52.12
N ILE A 650 -38.84 14.63 53.44
CA ILE A 650 -39.98 14.11 54.12
C ILE A 650 -40.75 15.28 54.70
N ASP A 651 -41.98 15.49 54.24
CA ASP A 651 -42.82 16.58 54.72
C ASP A 651 -43.39 16.27 56.09
N ASN A 652 -43.49 17.29 56.93
CA ASN A 652 -44.14 17.18 58.20
C ASN A 652 -45.66 16.94 58.02
N ALA A 653 -46.24 16.11 58.89
CA ALA A 653 -47.66 15.89 58.87
C ALA A 653 -48.21 15.94 60.29
N HIS A 654 -49.48 16.26 60.41
CA HIS A 654 -50.19 16.27 61.67
C HIS A 654 -51.59 15.73 61.46
N GLY A 655 -52.10 15.02 62.47
CA GLY A 655 -53.40 14.39 62.41
C GLY A 655 -53.89 13.91 63.78
N SER A 656 -55.01 13.20 63.74
CA SER A 656 -55.59 12.60 64.97
C SER A 656 -54.78 11.34 65.34
N GLU A 657 -54.59 11.07 66.60
CA GLU A 657 -54.02 9.87 67.17
C GLU A 657 -54.90 8.60 66.89
N LEU A 658 -56.14 8.80 66.45
CA LEU A 658 -57.07 7.76 66.11
C LEU A 658 -57.01 7.33 64.64
N GLN A 659 -56.22 7.97 63.82
CA GLN A 659 -56.15 7.70 62.42
C GLN A 659 -54.67 7.52 61.96
N SER A 660 -54.44 6.74 60.95
CA SER A 660 -53.14 6.64 60.32
C SER A 660 -52.75 7.98 59.69
N LEU A 661 -51.49 8.36 59.83
CA LEU A 661 -50.93 9.63 59.35
C LEU A 661 -49.92 9.33 58.23
N GLY A 662 -50.11 9.95 57.08
CA GLY A 662 -49.17 9.85 55.96
C GLY A 662 -48.25 11.07 55.91
N LEU A 663 -46.94 10.85 55.91
CA LEU A 663 -45.93 11.88 55.65
C LEU A 663 -45.55 11.77 54.18
N PRO A 664 -45.78 12.81 53.39
CA PRO A 664 -45.31 12.84 51.98
C PRO A 664 -43.78 12.68 51.88
N ILE A 665 -43.36 11.78 51.00
CA ILE A 665 -41.96 11.61 50.63
C ILE A 665 -41.81 12.23 49.26
N VAL A 666 -40.90 13.21 49.12
CA VAL A 666 -40.66 13.93 47.88
C VAL A 666 -39.25 13.76 47.44
N LEU A 667 -39.05 13.23 46.26
CA LEU A 667 -37.75 13.24 45.55
C LEU A 667 -37.64 14.56 44.83
N GLU A 668 -36.52 15.23 45.01
CA GLU A 668 -36.28 16.54 44.43
C GLU A 668 -34.91 16.61 43.78
N SER A 669 -34.81 17.36 42.69
CA SER A 669 -33.51 17.74 42.08
C SER A 669 -33.38 19.26 41.99
N TRP A 670 -32.13 19.77 42.06
CA TRP A 670 -31.85 21.18 41.92
C TRP A 670 -32.03 21.60 40.48
N GLN A 671 -32.77 22.67 40.25
CA GLN A 671 -33.08 23.21 38.94
C GLN A 671 -32.67 24.68 38.89
N SER A 672 -31.67 25.01 38.08
CA SER A 672 -31.20 26.38 37.87
C SER A 672 -32.22 27.22 37.10
N ALA A 673 -32.87 26.64 36.11
CA ALA A 673 -33.90 27.31 35.31
C ALA A 673 -35.10 27.80 36.13
N ALA A 674 -35.34 27.19 37.31
CA ALA A 674 -36.37 27.60 38.25
C ALA A 674 -35.91 28.69 39.23
N GLY A 675 -34.84 29.40 38.94
CA GLY A 675 -34.27 30.43 39.83
C GLY A 675 -33.44 29.86 40.98
N GLY A 676 -32.89 28.70 40.82
CA GLY A 676 -32.02 28.02 41.78
C GLY A 676 -32.83 27.45 42.97
N SER A 677 -33.67 26.49 42.72
CA SER A 677 -34.47 25.82 43.75
C SER A 677 -34.58 24.29 43.48
N PHE A 678 -34.84 23.54 44.56
CA PHE A 678 -35.20 22.14 44.42
C PHE A 678 -36.64 22.02 43.89
N GLN A 679 -36.78 21.24 42.85
CA GLN A 679 -38.07 20.91 42.23
C GLN A 679 -38.34 19.42 42.34
N PHE A 680 -39.64 19.07 42.30
CA PHE A 680 -40.08 17.67 42.27
C PHE A 680 -39.43 16.90 41.07
N GLU A 681 -38.84 15.74 41.37
CA GLU A 681 -38.17 14.88 40.37
C GLU A 681 -39.10 13.74 39.91
N GLY A 682 -39.86 14.02 38.87
CA GLY A 682 -40.84 13.08 38.36
C GLY A 682 -40.28 11.99 37.44
N LEU A 683 -39.03 12.08 37.06
CA LEU A 683 -38.34 11.11 36.20
C LEU A 683 -37.54 10.07 36.99
N ASP A 684 -37.53 10.15 38.31
CA ASP A 684 -36.82 9.18 39.14
C ASP A 684 -37.54 7.81 39.07
N THR A 685 -36.88 6.84 38.51
CA THR A 685 -37.29 5.45 38.44
C THR A 685 -36.36 4.51 39.19
N CYS A 686 -35.26 5.02 39.72
CA CYS A 686 -34.22 4.25 40.42
C CYS A 686 -34.42 4.21 41.93
N THR A 687 -35.06 5.20 42.52
CA THR A 687 -35.35 5.21 43.95
C THR A 687 -36.60 4.34 44.24
N THR A 688 -36.38 3.23 44.95
CA THR A 688 -37.46 2.31 45.36
C THR A 688 -37.52 2.22 46.88
N ALA A 689 -38.59 1.65 47.38
CA ALA A 689 -38.72 1.35 48.81
C ALA A 689 -37.56 0.53 49.37
N ALA A 690 -37.03 -0.41 48.58
CA ALA A 690 -35.88 -1.23 48.95
C ALA A 690 -34.58 -0.39 49.02
N VAL A 691 -34.40 0.60 48.11
CA VAL A 691 -33.25 1.50 48.07
C VAL A 691 -33.24 2.42 49.30
N LEU A 692 -34.39 2.92 49.74
CA LEU A 692 -34.46 3.76 50.92
C LEU A 692 -34.24 2.96 52.23
N GLY A 693 -34.51 1.67 52.20
CA GLY A 693 -34.46 0.81 53.38
C GLY A 693 -35.61 1.04 54.39
N ALA A 694 -35.45 0.45 55.57
CA ALA A 694 -36.46 0.55 56.61
C ALA A 694 -36.52 1.96 57.22
N PRO A 695 -37.68 2.55 57.38
CA PRO A 695 -37.86 3.82 58.10
C PRO A 695 -37.55 3.65 59.60
N LEU A 696 -36.92 4.66 60.17
CA LEU A 696 -36.65 4.80 61.59
C LEU A 696 -37.54 5.85 62.20
N LEU A 697 -38.15 5.53 63.33
CA LEU A 697 -38.90 6.46 64.20
C LEU A 697 -38.06 6.71 65.43
N ASP A 698 -37.78 7.94 65.75
CA ASP A 698 -37.01 8.38 66.91
C ASP A 698 -37.58 9.70 67.51
N GLN A 699 -37.03 10.15 68.61
CA GLN A 699 -37.39 11.43 69.25
C GLN A 699 -38.87 11.57 69.55
N TYR A 700 -39.41 10.57 70.22
CA TYR A 700 -40.83 10.58 70.67
C TYR A 700 -41.00 11.66 71.76
N THR A 701 -42.14 12.36 71.72
CA THR A 701 -42.47 13.43 72.68
C THR A 701 -43.89 13.29 73.22
N ALA A 702 -44.16 13.94 74.33
CA ALA A 702 -45.46 13.98 75.03
C ALA A 702 -45.97 12.57 75.43
N GLY A 703 -47.22 12.22 75.08
CA GLY A 703 -47.86 10.94 75.40
C GLY A 703 -47.51 9.82 74.43
N LEU A 704 -46.80 10.10 73.30
CA LEU A 704 -46.45 9.10 72.29
C LEU A 704 -45.17 8.39 72.63
N ALA A 705 -45.21 7.05 72.74
CA ALA A 705 -44.04 6.23 73.06
C ALA A 705 -43.65 5.28 71.90
N ALA A 706 -42.44 4.73 71.96
CA ALA A 706 -41.90 3.81 70.94
C ALA A 706 -42.80 2.53 70.86
N GLY A 707 -43.16 2.18 69.64
CA GLY A 707 -43.99 0.99 69.35
C GLY A 707 -45.50 1.27 69.28
N GLU A 708 -45.97 2.46 69.69
CA GLU A 708 -47.41 2.82 69.61
C GLU A 708 -47.84 3.15 68.18
N THR A 709 -46.93 3.65 67.35
CA THR A 709 -47.13 3.78 65.92
C THR A 709 -46.08 2.97 65.16
N VAL A 710 -46.50 2.34 64.05
CA VAL A 710 -45.66 1.50 63.25
C VAL A 710 -45.56 2.13 61.83
N PRO A 711 -44.37 2.33 61.33
CA PRO A 711 -44.21 2.87 59.97
C PRO A 711 -44.42 1.80 58.89
N SER A 712 -45.09 2.15 57.82
CA SER A 712 -45.21 1.40 56.60
C SER A 712 -45.04 2.32 55.39
N LEU A 713 -44.39 1.81 54.37
CA LEU A 713 -44.11 2.61 53.19
C LEU A 713 -45.12 2.33 52.08
N SER A 714 -45.84 3.38 51.64
CA SER A 714 -46.67 3.33 50.43
C SER A 714 -45.87 3.90 49.28
N TRP A 715 -45.52 3.05 48.31
CA TRP A 715 -44.63 3.41 47.18
C TRP A 715 -45.32 3.07 45.85
N PRO A 716 -46.32 3.86 45.41
CA PRO A 716 -46.98 3.67 44.13
C PRO A 716 -46.06 4.01 42.95
N LEU A 717 -46.45 3.65 41.72
CA LEU A 717 -45.74 3.99 40.49
C LEU A 717 -45.68 5.51 40.21
N ASN A 718 -46.61 6.28 40.78
CA ASN A 718 -46.59 7.74 40.71
C ASN A 718 -45.72 8.31 41.84
N PRO A 719 -44.53 8.87 41.54
CA PRO A 719 -43.61 9.42 42.56
C PRO A 719 -44.22 10.56 43.43
N ALA A 720 -45.24 11.27 42.92
CA ALA A 720 -45.91 12.35 43.67
C ALA A 720 -46.80 11.81 44.81
N GLU A 721 -47.04 10.54 44.84
CA GLU A 721 -47.94 9.87 45.82
C GLU A 721 -47.20 9.00 46.83
N HIS A 722 -45.85 9.10 46.90
CA HIS A 722 -45.07 8.37 47.88
C HIS A 722 -45.34 8.84 49.29
N LEU A 723 -45.68 7.91 50.18
CA LEU A 723 -46.07 8.22 51.58
C LEU A 723 -45.38 7.29 52.57
N LEU A 724 -44.90 7.83 53.66
CA LEU A 724 -44.60 7.08 54.87
C LEU A 724 -45.85 7.09 55.74
N LEU A 725 -46.52 5.99 55.80
CA LEU A 725 -47.72 5.82 56.60
C LEU A 725 -47.38 5.37 58.02
N LEU A 726 -47.79 6.12 59.00
CA LEU A 726 -47.72 5.79 60.43
C LEU A 726 -49.07 5.29 60.87
N SER A 727 -49.13 4.13 61.51
CA SER A 727 -50.39 3.58 62.04
C SER A 727 -50.96 4.48 63.13
N ALA A 728 -52.27 4.47 63.34
CA ALA A 728 -52.90 5.18 64.42
C ALA A 728 -52.34 4.70 65.78
N PRO A 729 -51.75 5.59 66.59
CA PRO A 729 -51.18 5.23 67.89
C PRO A 729 -52.21 4.88 68.93
N GLY A 730 -53.42 5.36 68.73
CA GLY A 730 -54.59 5.08 69.70
C GLY A 730 -54.85 6.21 70.63
N SER A 731 -56.01 6.14 71.26
CA SER A 731 -56.53 7.18 72.15
C SER A 731 -55.56 7.46 73.33
N GLY A 732 -55.21 8.71 73.54
CA GLY A 732 -54.29 9.21 74.60
C GLY A 732 -52.83 9.15 74.26
N ASN A 733 -52.42 8.69 73.10
CA ASN A 733 -51.05 8.64 72.62
C ASN A 733 -50.79 9.84 71.69
N ASP A 734 -51.03 11.01 72.23
CA ASP A 734 -50.77 12.31 71.58
C ASP A 734 -49.29 12.68 71.74
N GLY A 735 -48.69 13.24 70.70
CA GLY A 735 -47.31 13.65 70.74
C GLY A 735 -46.69 13.75 69.36
N SER A 736 -45.42 13.83 69.30
CA SER A 736 -44.69 13.83 68.00
C SER A 736 -43.60 12.77 67.94
N VAL A 737 -43.28 12.36 66.75
CA VAL A 737 -42.17 11.44 66.47
C VAL A 737 -41.46 11.90 65.18
N GLN A 738 -40.15 11.83 65.14
CA GLN A 738 -39.38 12.06 63.93
C GLN A 738 -39.24 10.73 63.13
N ALA A 739 -39.49 10.86 61.85
CA ALA A 739 -39.33 9.76 60.89
C ALA A 739 -38.18 10.09 59.95
N SER A 740 -37.33 9.10 59.68
CA SER A 740 -36.19 9.21 58.75
C SER A 740 -35.92 7.91 58.04
N PHE A 741 -35.09 7.95 56.95
CA PHE A 741 -34.52 6.82 56.26
C PHE A 741 -33.02 6.81 56.43
N PRO A 742 -32.49 6.25 57.53
CA PRO A 742 -31.05 6.33 57.82
C PRO A 742 -30.17 5.56 56.83
N LEU A 743 -30.76 4.60 56.11
CA LEU A 743 -30.07 3.81 55.07
C LEU A 743 -30.25 4.42 53.67
N ALA A 744 -30.96 5.58 53.56
CA ALA A 744 -31.09 6.25 52.25
C ALA A 744 -29.72 6.52 51.63
N PRO A 745 -29.54 6.28 50.31
CA PRO A 745 -28.30 6.45 49.62
C PRO A 745 -27.75 7.86 49.79
N THR A 746 -26.41 7.99 49.76
CA THR A 746 -25.68 9.29 49.96
C THR A 746 -26.09 10.35 48.93
N TRP A 747 -26.49 9.95 47.72
CA TRP A 747 -26.98 10.88 46.69
C TRP A 747 -28.36 11.47 46.93
N LEU A 748 -29.13 10.92 47.87
CA LEU A 748 -30.43 11.45 48.34
C LEU A 748 -30.33 12.16 49.66
N GLN A 749 -29.18 12.16 50.32
CA GLN A 749 -28.95 12.90 51.55
C GLN A 749 -28.64 14.37 51.21
N TYR A 750 -28.98 15.26 52.15
CA TYR A 750 -28.74 16.70 51.98
C TYR A 750 -28.20 17.30 53.30
N PRO A 751 -27.37 18.36 53.27
CA PRO A 751 -26.90 19.02 54.49
C PRO A 751 -27.97 19.96 55.04
N TRP A 752 -28.93 19.39 55.76
CA TRP A 752 -30.03 20.12 56.37
C TRP A 752 -29.56 21.15 57.42
N ASP A 753 -28.40 20.89 58.02
CA ASP A 753 -27.69 21.78 58.97
C ASP A 753 -26.74 22.74 58.29
N GLY A 754 -26.56 22.64 56.95
CA GLY A 754 -25.58 23.44 56.18
C GLY A 754 -24.14 22.95 56.31
N VAL A 755 -23.84 21.89 57.04
CA VAL A 755 -22.48 21.44 57.35
C VAL A 755 -22.22 20.00 56.86
N SER A 756 -23.13 19.06 57.09
CA SER A 756 -22.95 17.67 56.79
C SER A 756 -24.18 17.05 56.14
N ARG A 757 -23.96 16.15 55.16
CA ARG A 757 -25.05 15.40 54.55
C ARG A 757 -25.63 14.42 55.53
N SER A 758 -26.95 14.39 55.60
CA SER A 758 -27.68 13.49 56.47
C SER A 758 -29.01 13.09 55.82
N ALA A 759 -29.63 12.03 56.36
CA ALA A 759 -30.92 11.60 55.95
C ALA A 759 -32.00 12.65 56.25
N ALA A 760 -32.97 12.78 55.35
CA ALA A 760 -34.13 13.63 55.58
C ALA A 760 -34.91 13.18 56.82
N ARG A 761 -35.45 14.16 57.54
CA ARG A 761 -36.28 13.96 58.68
C ARG A 761 -37.64 14.64 58.50
N GLY A 762 -38.71 13.96 58.81
CA GLY A 762 -40.07 14.53 58.87
C GLY A 762 -40.66 14.38 60.25
N LEU A 763 -41.37 15.34 60.69
CA LEU A 763 -42.05 15.34 61.99
C LEU A 763 -43.53 14.95 61.81
N ALA A 764 -43.91 13.82 62.42
CA ALA A 764 -45.29 13.44 62.55
C ALA A 764 -45.80 13.87 63.91
N THR A 765 -46.98 14.57 63.95
CA THR A 765 -47.60 15.02 65.17
C THR A 765 -49.02 14.46 65.26
N PHE A 766 -49.28 13.71 66.28
CA PHE A 766 -50.58 13.14 66.60
C PHE A 766 -51.25 13.91 67.71
N GLY A 767 -52.59 13.94 67.73
CA GLY A 767 -53.39 14.65 68.76
C GLY A 767 -53.68 16.12 68.47
N ILE A 768 -53.19 16.64 67.32
CA ILE A 768 -53.59 17.96 66.87
C ILE A 768 -54.90 17.85 66.10
N TYR A 769 -55.98 17.92 66.82
CA TYR A 769 -57.29 18.00 66.22
C TYR A 769 -57.62 19.46 65.89
N LYS A 770 -57.64 19.82 64.64
CA LYS A 770 -58.34 21.04 64.20
C LYS A 770 -59.82 20.74 64.33
N GLY A 771 -60.39 20.96 65.51
CA GLY A 771 -61.85 20.98 65.65
C GLY A 771 -62.43 21.91 64.59
N ALA A 772 -63.51 21.55 63.98
CA ALA A 772 -64.22 22.39 63.03
C ALA A 772 -64.35 23.77 63.64
N ALA A 773 -63.49 24.72 63.19
CA ALA A 773 -63.61 26.12 63.61
C ALA A 773 -65.08 26.53 63.21
N PRO A 774 -65.88 27.03 64.14
CA PRO A 774 -67.20 27.47 63.76
C PRO A 774 -67.05 28.52 62.66
N LEU A 775 -67.66 28.24 61.52
CA LEU A 775 -67.75 29.19 60.42
C LEU A 775 -68.62 30.38 60.92
N ILE A 776 -67.96 31.45 61.39
CA ILE A 776 -68.64 32.69 61.70
C ILE A 776 -68.88 33.41 60.36
N PHE A 777 -70.08 33.19 59.79
CA PHE A 777 -70.50 34.05 58.67
C PHE A 777 -70.80 35.43 59.18
N ARG A 778 -69.94 36.42 58.99
CA ARG A 778 -70.17 37.85 59.15
C ARG A 778 -70.74 38.35 57.81
N ARG A 779 -72.09 38.47 57.78
CA ARG A 779 -72.78 39.11 56.67
C ARG A 779 -72.79 40.60 56.96
N GLU A 780 -71.92 41.38 56.34
CA GLU A 780 -72.08 42.82 56.33
C GLU A 780 -73.14 43.20 55.29
N ILE A 781 -74.31 43.74 55.83
CA ILE A 781 -75.31 44.33 54.99
C ILE A 781 -74.95 45.76 54.83
N TYR A 782 -74.41 46.15 53.66
CA TYR A 782 -74.33 47.55 53.30
C TYR A 782 -75.74 48.06 53.00
N GLY A 783 -76.42 48.81 53.93
CA GLY A 783 -77.53 49.67 53.64
C GLY A 783 -77.10 50.85 52.85
N GLN A 784 -77.92 51.31 51.93
CA GLN A 784 -77.80 52.36 50.95
C GLN A 784 -77.15 53.60 51.47
#